data_1b7a68dc5765692e3724a7a54b1cbd99
#
_entry.id   1b7a68dc5765692e3724a7a54b1cbd99
#
_cell.length_a   1.000
_cell.length_b   1.000
_cell.length_c   1.000
_cell.angle_alpha   90.00
_cell.angle_beta   90.00
_cell.angle_gamma   90.00
#
_symmetry.space_group_name_H-M   'P 1'
#
loop_
_entity.id
_entity.type
_entity.pdbx_description
1 polymer ?
#
loop_
_entity_poly.entity_id
_entity_poly.type
_entity_poly.pdbx_seq_one_letter_code
_entity_poly.pdbx_strand_id
1 'polypeptide(L)'
;MDVGSCMSSSDQEPPFEQAKKVVQKFVQRQVFAENKDELGLVLFGTETTNNQLDHDGQYQNITVHRKLMIPDFKLLEEIEHQIHPQSEQADWLDALVVSMDLIQKELPMKKYERLSIAILTDLNTQANPEQLDVIISNLTGAGITLQFFLPFQVLEEEEEEEEEGDEGGGDGVSGGAGRSGCVKGLSQEQQKGLEILKEVMFTLDEEDGLDQVYTFSGAIRKLSMFKNIEKRPMAWPCQLTIGSTVAIRIVGYKAVTDEKLKKMWTTVDAQSGQREDVKRETVYCLDDDNETEVQKDDTIQGFRYGSDIVPFSKVDQEQMKYKHDGKCFAVLGFAKQNTVHRHQFMGNQAMKVFAPKDDEHAGVALSSLIRALDELKMVAIVRYTYDRRSNPQVGAAFPCIKRKYECLVYVQLPFMEDLRQFTFPSLENKKSKPSESQLSAVDSLIDSMMLVKEDEMGEEVDLFKVHHLPNPSFQRHFQCLHHRAVHPDSPLPSIEPWLQAALQRPLAVAACCQAPLEELKKSFPLKQVEKKKQLKTSSQIFGRGPEEPDAKRSREDEKDFNLADISEGTVTSVGSVTPARDYRCLVKLKSLPFGEACQQLTHRIEQLLGNKKTAYYMKCITCVQAFREESVKLGNADLYNGYLQSLKRSIPSRGLAIFWDLLVQDAITLISKDEVEGSTFSKQEAQQFLVAQERREAADVAPAVEDPGDVDDLLDMM
;
A
#
# COMPACT_ATOMS: atom_id res chain seq x y z
N MET A 1 30.47 11.17 -11.64
CA MET A 1 30.56 9.71 -11.48
C MET A 1 31.84 9.22 -12.14
N ASP A 2 32.69 8.56 -11.39
CA ASP A 2 33.89 7.91 -11.85
C ASP A 2 33.55 6.66 -12.69
N VAL A 3 34.15 6.56 -13.88
CA VAL A 3 34.01 5.42 -14.79
C VAL A 3 35.39 4.84 -15.16
N GLY A 4 36.47 5.35 -14.52
CA GLY A 4 37.84 5.01 -14.81
C GLY A 4 38.22 3.58 -14.43
N SER A 5 39.42 3.19 -14.86
CA SER A 5 39.91 1.82 -14.72
C SER A 5 40.01 1.33 -13.26
N CYS A 6 40.26 2.22 -12.31
CA CYS A 6 40.33 1.88 -10.87
C CYS A 6 39.02 1.36 -10.30
N MET A 7 37.89 1.91 -10.77
CA MET A 7 36.57 1.51 -10.34
C MET A 7 36.15 0.09 -10.73
N SER A 8 36.91 -0.56 -11.63
CA SER A 8 36.56 -1.89 -12.17
C SER A 8 37.29 -3.05 -11.45
N SER A 9 38.21 -2.77 -10.55
CA SER A 9 39.07 -3.77 -9.91
C SER A 9 38.55 -4.20 -8.55
N SER A 10 37.85 -5.34 -8.48
CA SER A 10 37.47 -5.98 -7.21
C SER A 10 37.13 -7.45 -7.40
N ASP A 11 37.48 -8.31 -6.42
CA ASP A 11 37.06 -9.73 -6.36
C ASP A 11 35.58 -9.92 -6.00
N GLN A 12 34.95 -8.87 -5.51
CA GLN A 12 33.49 -8.79 -5.23
C GLN A 12 32.83 -7.90 -6.29
N GLU A 13 31.62 -7.39 -5.99
CA GLU A 13 30.94 -6.45 -6.88
C GLU A 13 31.79 -5.18 -7.09
N PRO A 14 32.19 -4.84 -8.36
CA PRO A 14 33.07 -3.70 -8.63
C PRO A 14 32.48 -2.38 -8.11
N PRO A 15 33.28 -1.43 -7.59
CA PRO A 15 32.83 -0.10 -7.17
C PRO A 15 32.03 0.63 -8.26
N PHE A 16 32.40 0.45 -9.54
CA PHE A 16 31.66 0.99 -10.67
C PHE A 16 30.22 0.54 -10.70
N GLU A 17 29.95 -0.77 -10.54
CA GLU A 17 28.57 -1.31 -10.55
C GLU A 17 27.76 -0.79 -9.37
N GLN A 18 28.38 -0.64 -8.21
CA GLN A 18 27.72 -0.04 -7.05
C GLN A 18 27.40 1.44 -7.28
N ALA A 19 28.36 2.22 -7.79
CA ALA A 19 28.16 3.63 -8.14
C ALA A 19 27.05 3.80 -9.19
N LYS A 20 27.08 2.97 -10.24
CA LYS A 20 26.03 2.92 -11.27
C LYS A 20 24.66 2.66 -10.67
N LYS A 21 24.53 1.69 -9.73
CA LYS A 21 23.29 1.41 -9.00
C LYS A 21 22.82 2.60 -8.15
N VAL A 22 23.75 3.33 -7.50
CA VAL A 22 23.39 4.53 -6.73
C VAL A 22 22.75 5.57 -7.65
N VAL A 23 23.41 5.90 -8.77
CA VAL A 23 22.90 6.88 -9.75
C VAL A 23 21.55 6.44 -10.32
N GLN A 24 21.44 5.17 -10.70
CA GLN A 24 20.24 4.58 -11.26
C GLN A 24 19.04 4.67 -10.28
N LYS A 25 19.26 4.28 -9.02
CA LYS A 25 18.21 4.37 -7.99
C LYS A 25 17.84 5.82 -7.66
N PHE A 26 18.80 6.74 -7.69
CA PHE A 26 18.53 8.15 -7.50
C PHE A 26 17.65 8.71 -8.63
N VAL A 27 18.06 8.49 -9.89
CA VAL A 27 17.30 8.93 -11.07
C VAL A 27 15.92 8.28 -11.11
N GLN A 28 15.82 6.98 -10.82
CA GLN A 28 14.56 6.25 -10.70
C GLN A 28 13.59 6.93 -9.73
N ARG A 29 14.07 7.36 -8.55
CA ARG A 29 13.23 8.08 -7.57
C ARG A 29 12.75 9.42 -8.11
N GLN A 30 13.62 10.18 -8.77
CA GLN A 30 13.28 11.48 -9.31
C GLN A 30 12.20 11.36 -10.42
N VAL A 31 12.37 10.41 -11.33
CA VAL A 31 11.42 10.15 -12.42
C VAL A 31 10.08 9.68 -11.87
N PHE A 32 10.08 8.68 -10.97
CA PHE A 32 8.84 8.13 -10.40
C PHE A 32 8.06 9.15 -9.56
N ALA A 33 8.77 10.02 -8.85
CA ALA A 33 8.16 11.07 -8.04
C ALA A 33 7.70 12.30 -8.85
N GLU A 34 7.93 12.31 -10.16
CA GLU A 34 7.68 13.46 -11.04
C GLU A 34 8.30 14.75 -10.46
N ASN A 35 9.53 14.62 -9.90
CA ASN A 35 10.22 15.76 -9.33
C ASN A 35 10.61 16.76 -10.42
N LYS A 36 10.59 18.04 -10.06
CA LYS A 36 10.99 19.15 -10.95
C LYS A 36 12.45 19.54 -10.80
N ASP A 37 13.21 18.83 -9.94
CA ASP A 37 14.64 19.08 -9.79
C ASP A 37 15.36 18.73 -11.09
N GLU A 38 16.30 19.58 -11.49
CA GLU A 38 17.13 19.33 -12.66
C GLU A 38 18.37 18.56 -12.25
N LEU A 39 18.77 17.59 -13.06
CA LEU A 39 19.93 16.74 -12.87
C LEU A 39 20.84 16.82 -14.08
N GLY A 40 22.13 17.06 -13.86
CA GLY A 40 23.21 16.88 -14.84
C GLY A 40 24.05 15.64 -14.48
N LEU A 41 24.63 14.99 -15.47
CA LEU A 41 25.52 13.85 -15.28
C LEU A 41 26.85 14.09 -15.97
N VAL A 42 27.91 14.17 -15.17
CA VAL A 42 29.30 14.30 -15.61
C VAL A 42 30.02 12.98 -15.31
N LEU A 43 30.68 12.41 -16.31
CA LEU A 43 31.50 11.21 -16.21
C LEU A 43 32.95 11.63 -16.27
N PHE A 44 33.80 11.03 -15.43
CA PHE A 44 35.24 11.26 -15.47
C PHE A 44 36.01 9.93 -15.45
N GLY A 45 37.23 9.91 -16.01
CA GLY A 45 37.94 8.68 -16.37
C GLY A 45 37.47 8.14 -17.72
N THR A 46 36.92 9.00 -18.58
CA THR A 46 36.40 8.63 -19.91
C THR A 46 37.51 8.62 -20.97
N GLU A 47 37.42 7.71 -21.96
CA GLU A 47 38.34 7.64 -23.10
C GLU A 47 38.27 8.90 -23.99
N THR A 48 37.16 9.62 -23.95
CA THR A 48 36.96 10.84 -24.73
C THR A 48 36.69 12.02 -23.83
N THR A 49 37.21 13.19 -24.23
CA THR A 49 36.92 14.44 -23.53
C THR A 49 35.80 15.21 -24.24
N ASN A 50 34.76 15.56 -23.49
CA ASN A 50 33.67 16.36 -24.00
C ASN A 50 33.11 17.28 -22.90
N ASN A 51 33.83 18.39 -22.67
CA ASN A 51 33.41 19.44 -21.76
C ASN A 51 33.77 20.81 -22.34
N GLN A 52 33.25 21.89 -21.77
CA GLN A 52 33.47 23.23 -22.31
C GLN A 52 34.80 23.90 -21.84
N LEU A 53 35.48 23.24 -20.87
CA LEU A 53 36.73 23.71 -20.31
C LEU A 53 37.95 22.99 -20.95
N ASP A 54 37.71 22.13 -21.95
CA ASP A 54 38.74 21.41 -22.68
C ASP A 54 39.51 22.37 -23.58
N HIS A 55 40.51 23.04 -23.00
CA HIS A 55 41.48 23.91 -23.69
C HIS A 55 42.87 23.59 -23.21
N ASP A 56 43.84 23.60 -24.14
CA ASP A 56 45.26 23.43 -23.86
C ASP A 56 45.66 22.16 -23.06
N GLY A 57 44.88 21.08 -23.20
CA GLY A 57 45.15 19.81 -22.51
C GLY A 57 44.73 19.77 -21.03
N GLN A 58 43.94 20.73 -20.56
CA GLN A 58 43.32 20.73 -19.22
C GLN A 58 41.98 20.03 -19.25
N TYR A 59 41.52 19.52 -18.09
CA TYR A 59 40.22 18.85 -17.89
C TYR A 59 40.01 17.68 -18.86
N GLN A 60 41.05 16.90 -19.14
CA GLN A 60 41.03 15.75 -20.03
C GLN A 60 40.28 14.56 -19.39
N ASN A 61 39.77 13.67 -20.23
CA ASN A 61 39.05 12.44 -19.81
C ASN A 61 37.82 12.72 -18.97
N ILE A 62 37.17 13.88 -19.18
CA ILE A 62 35.91 14.27 -18.51
C ILE A 62 34.85 14.60 -19.57
N THR A 63 33.71 13.94 -19.48
CA THR A 63 32.62 14.06 -20.42
C THR A 63 31.32 14.51 -19.70
N VAL A 64 30.74 15.62 -20.16
CA VAL A 64 29.38 16.02 -19.76
C VAL A 64 28.38 15.13 -20.53
N HIS A 65 27.94 14.05 -19.92
CA HIS A 65 27.03 13.09 -20.52
C HIS A 65 25.61 13.69 -20.66
N ARG A 66 25.14 14.38 -19.61
CA ARG A 66 23.86 15.08 -19.61
C ARG A 66 24.00 16.48 -19.00
N LYS A 67 23.46 17.48 -19.68
CA LYS A 67 23.28 18.83 -19.14
C LYS A 67 22.14 18.84 -18.11
N LEU A 68 22.04 19.93 -17.34
CA LEU A 68 20.97 20.11 -16.35
C LEU A 68 19.59 20.10 -17.02
N MET A 69 18.81 19.08 -16.70
CA MET A 69 17.42 18.90 -17.16
C MET A 69 16.63 18.03 -16.20
N ILE A 70 15.31 18.08 -16.29
CA ILE A 70 14.44 17.19 -15.50
C ILE A 70 14.72 15.75 -15.93
N PRO A 71 15.04 14.84 -14.99
CA PRO A 71 15.31 13.44 -15.29
C PRO A 71 14.13 12.73 -15.96
N ASP A 72 14.41 11.96 -17.00
CA ASP A 72 13.44 11.22 -17.80
C ASP A 72 13.80 9.72 -17.90
N PHE A 73 12.93 8.91 -18.49
CA PHE A 73 13.20 7.50 -18.73
C PHE A 73 14.40 7.27 -19.66
N LYS A 74 14.63 8.18 -20.60
CA LYS A 74 15.76 8.10 -21.52
C LYS A 74 17.09 8.15 -20.77
N LEU A 75 17.18 8.98 -19.70
CA LEU A 75 18.38 8.99 -18.85
C LEU A 75 18.57 7.63 -18.12
N LEU A 76 17.48 6.97 -17.68
CA LEU A 76 17.58 5.64 -17.08
C LEU A 76 18.10 4.58 -18.08
N GLU A 77 17.59 4.60 -19.32
CA GLU A 77 18.08 3.74 -20.41
C GLU A 77 19.55 4.01 -20.74
N GLU A 78 19.94 5.28 -20.79
CA GLU A 78 21.34 5.67 -21.02
C GLU A 78 22.27 5.18 -19.91
N ILE A 79 21.88 5.33 -18.64
CA ILE A 79 22.65 4.82 -17.50
C ILE A 79 22.77 3.28 -17.60
N GLU A 80 21.69 2.58 -17.94
CA GLU A 80 21.70 1.11 -18.04
C GLU A 80 22.58 0.59 -19.18
N HIS A 81 22.46 1.17 -20.38
CA HIS A 81 22.99 0.60 -21.62
C HIS A 81 24.20 1.31 -22.20
N GLN A 82 24.49 2.56 -21.84
CA GLN A 82 25.55 3.36 -22.45
C GLN A 82 26.72 3.65 -21.49
N ILE A 83 26.48 3.62 -20.17
CA ILE A 83 27.54 3.89 -19.20
C ILE A 83 28.22 2.57 -18.84
N HIS A 84 29.48 2.45 -19.25
CA HIS A 84 30.34 1.31 -19.01
C HIS A 84 31.67 1.76 -18.39
N PRO A 85 32.37 0.88 -17.67
CA PRO A 85 33.71 1.19 -17.18
C PRO A 85 34.64 1.45 -18.35
N GLN A 86 35.55 2.39 -18.17
CA GLN A 86 36.52 2.81 -19.21
C GLN A 86 37.97 2.66 -18.74
N SER A 87 38.93 2.81 -19.64
CA SER A 87 40.32 2.49 -19.38
C SER A 87 41.16 3.63 -18.83
N GLU A 88 40.68 4.85 -18.97
CA GLU A 88 41.38 6.07 -18.58
C GLU A 88 41.16 6.44 -17.12
N GLN A 89 41.89 7.43 -16.64
CA GLN A 89 41.74 8.03 -15.31
C GLN A 89 41.63 9.56 -15.44
N ALA A 90 40.95 10.18 -14.50
CA ALA A 90 40.86 11.63 -14.40
C ALA A 90 40.81 12.09 -12.94
N ASP A 91 41.25 13.31 -12.70
CA ASP A 91 41.20 13.94 -11.39
C ASP A 91 39.74 14.28 -11.04
N TRP A 92 39.30 13.85 -9.87
CA TRP A 92 37.94 14.17 -9.37
C TRP A 92 37.77 15.67 -9.04
N LEU A 93 38.87 16.39 -8.72
CA LEU A 93 38.87 17.84 -8.56
C LEU A 93 38.56 18.56 -9.88
N ASP A 94 39.16 18.10 -10.97
CA ASP A 94 38.88 18.61 -12.31
C ASP A 94 37.41 18.33 -12.70
N ALA A 95 36.90 17.14 -12.37
CA ALA A 95 35.48 16.82 -12.60
C ALA A 95 34.54 17.69 -11.74
N LEU A 96 34.94 18.06 -10.53
CA LEU A 96 34.24 19.00 -9.68
C LEU A 96 34.18 20.39 -10.34
N VAL A 97 35.30 20.89 -10.87
CA VAL A 97 35.35 22.18 -11.58
C VAL A 97 34.45 22.17 -12.82
N VAL A 98 34.48 21.13 -13.63
CA VAL A 98 33.59 20.98 -14.79
C VAL A 98 32.12 20.96 -14.36
N SER A 99 31.80 20.31 -13.23
CA SER A 99 30.44 20.28 -12.69
C SER A 99 29.98 21.66 -12.17
N MET A 100 30.89 22.42 -11.56
CA MET A 100 30.62 23.81 -11.13
C MET A 100 30.38 24.73 -12.33
N ASP A 101 31.18 24.61 -13.38
CA ASP A 101 31.01 25.38 -14.62
C ASP A 101 29.65 25.09 -15.28
N LEU A 102 29.25 23.81 -15.29
CA LEU A 102 27.93 23.40 -15.80
C LEU A 102 26.78 24.08 -15.03
N ILE A 103 26.85 24.14 -13.69
CA ILE A 103 25.87 24.81 -12.85
C ILE A 103 25.90 26.33 -13.05
N GLN A 104 27.08 26.95 -13.05
CA GLN A 104 27.21 28.40 -13.16
C GLN A 104 26.67 28.95 -14.48
N LYS A 105 26.73 28.19 -15.55
CA LYS A 105 26.17 28.62 -16.86
C LYS A 105 24.65 28.64 -16.90
N GLU A 106 23.99 27.82 -16.09
CA GLU A 106 22.52 27.82 -16.02
C GLU A 106 21.95 28.83 -15.01
N LEU A 107 22.72 29.25 -13.99
CA LEU A 107 22.32 30.18 -12.96
C LEU A 107 21.76 31.55 -13.50
N PRO A 108 22.32 32.17 -14.56
CA PRO A 108 21.79 33.42 -15.06
C PRO A 108 20.37 33.32 -15.64
N MET A 109 19.97 32.14 -16.08
CA MET A 109 18.68 31.90 -16.74
C MET A 109 17.60 31.41 -15.81
N LYS A 110 17.98 30.78 -14.67
CA LYS A 110 17.04 30.09 -13.76
C LYS A 110 17.41 30.40 -12.30
N LYS A 111 16.39 30.49 -11.45
CA LYS A 111 16.59 30.60 -9.99
C LYS A 111 16.38 29.23 -9.39
N TYR A 112 17.39 28.72 -8.72
CA TYR A 112 17.36 27.45 -7.97
C TYR A 112 17.26 27.75 -6.46
N GLU A 113 16.52 26.91 -5.75
CA GLU A 113 16.39 26.99 -4.29
C GLU A 113 17.62 26.40 -3.59
N ARG A 114 18.21 25.37 -4.20
CA ARG A 114 19.38 24.64 -3.69
C ARG A 114 20.23 24.11 -4.84
N LEU A 115 21.54 24.20 -4.68
CA LEU A 115 22.52 23.64 -5.61
C LEU A 115 23.32 22.54 -4.87
N SER A 116 23.54 21.40 -5.53
CA SER A 116 24.26 20.28 -4.93
C SER A 116 25.06 19.53 -6.00
N ILE A 117 26.29 19.13 -5.67
CA ILE A 117 27.12 18.25 -6.47
C ILE A 117 27.38 16.98 -5.68
N ALA A 118 27.13 15.83 -6.30
CA ALA A 118 27.43 14.51 -5.74
C ALA A 118 28.57 13.85 -6.54
N ILE A 119 29.65 13.50 -5.85
CA ILE A 119 30.81 12.82 -6.42
C ILE A 119 30.77 11.36 -6.02
N LEU A 120 30.82 10.45 -7.01
CA LEU A 120 30.87 9.01 -6.81
C LEU A 120 32.22 8.52 -7.34
N THR A 121 33.12 8.06 -6.46
CA THR A 121 34.49 7.66 -6.80
C THR A 121 35.04 6.72 -5.74
N ASP A 122 36.11 5.98 -6.06
CA ASP A 122 36.91 5.22 -5.10
C ASP A 122 38.13 5.99 -4.57
N LEU A 123 38.30 7.24 -4.98
CA LEU A 123 39.45 8.11 -4.68
C LEU A 123 40.83 7.54 -5.07
N ASN A 124 40.88 6.54 -5.94
CA ASN A 124 42.10 5.87 -6.33
C ASN A 124 42.75 6.48 -7.59
N THR A 125 42.65 7.80 -7.69
CA THR A 125 43.24 8.61 -8.77
C THR A 125 44.11 9.70 -8.19
N GLN A 126 45.13 10.13 -8.94
CA GLN A 126 45.96 11.24 -8.51
C GLN A 126 45.18 12.55 -8.57
N ALA A 127 44.99 13.20 -7.44
CA ALA A 127 44.34 14.48 -7.32
C ALA A 127 45.36 15.60 -7.18
N ASN A 128 45.17 16.72 -7.89
CA ASN A 128 46.05 17.90 -7.80
C ASN A 128 45.46 19.00 -6.93
N PRO A 129 45.93 19.23 -5.71
CA PRO A 129 45.37 20.21 -4.77
C PRO A 129 45.82 21.68 -5.03
N GLU A 130 46.60 21.98 -6.09
CA GLU A 130 47.15 23.33 -6.32
C GLU A 130 46.08 24.44 -6.36
N GLN A 131 44.84 24.13 -6.74
CA GLN A 131 43.74 25.09 -6.82
C GLN A 131 42.64 24.88 -5.77
N LEU A 132 42.89 24.12 -4.75
CA LEU A 132 41.90 23.69 -3.77
C LEU A 132 41.21 24.87 -3.10
N ASP A 133 41.97 25.88 -2.65
CA ASP A 133 41.40 27.10 -2.00
C ASP A 133 40.45 27.86 -2.93
N VAL A 134 40.76 27.90 -4.24
CA VAL A 134 39.90 28.57 -5.24
C VAL A 134 38.63 27.78 -5.44
N ILE A 135 38.71 26.44 -5.49
CA ILE A 135 37.53 25.55 -5.63
C ILE A 135 36.60 25.73 -4.44
N ILE A 136 37.13 25.67 -3.23
CA ILE A 136 36.36 25.84 -1.99
C ILE A 136 35.69 27.21 -1.93
N SER A 137 36.44 28.28 -2.25
CA SER A 137 35.90 29.62 -2.29
C SER A 137 34.75 29.77 -3.28
N ASN A 138 34.85 29.14 -4.45
CA ASN A 138 33.79 29.16 -5.45
C ASN A 138 32.56 28.33 -5.04
N LEU A 139 32.74 27.18 -4.40
CA LEU A 139 31.64 26.36 -3.84
C LEU A 139 30.85 27.15 -2.79
N THR A 140 31.56 27.75 -1.85
CA THR A 140 30.98 28.59 -0.79
C THR A 140 30.29 29.82 -1.37
N GLY A 141 30.93 30.52 -2.29
CA GLY A 141 30.37 31.71 -2.91
C GLY A 141 29.11 31.46 -3.74
N ALA A 142 29.01 30.29 -4.36
CA ALA A 142 27.83 29.85 -5.10
C ALA A 142 26.76 29.15 -4.23
N GLY A 143 27.06 28.86 -2.97
CA GLY A 143 26.15 28.13 -2.07
C GLY A 143 25.91 26.67 -2.52
N ILE A 144 26.90 26.02 -3.10
CA ILE A 144 26.83 24.65 -3.61
C ILE A 144 27.13 23.68 -2.46
N THR A 145 26.23 22.75 -2.16
CA THR A 145 26.44 21.66 -1.23
C THR A 145 27.17 20.52 -1.93
N LEU A 146 28.25 20.03 -1.35
CA LEU A 146 29.05 18.91 -1.86
C LEU A 146 28.72 17.63 -1.09
N GLN A 147 28.59 16.49 -1.80
CA GLN A 147 28.36 15.18 -1.23
C GLN A 147 29.29 14.16 -1.87
N PHE A 148 29.83 13.25 -1.06
CA PHE A 148 30.66 12.15 -1.56
C PHE A 148 30.01 10.80 -1.33
N PHE A 149 30.20 9.91 -2.29
CA PHE A 149 29.81 8.51 -2.23
C PHE A 149 31.03 7.65 -2.53
N LEU A 150 31.40 6.78 -1.60
CA LEU A 150 32.64 6.00 -1.61
C LEU A 150 32.35 4.51 -1.44
N PRO A 151 33.23 3.60 -1.90
CA PRO A 151 33.09 2.16 -1.66
C PRO A 151 33.46 1.73 -0.23
N PHE A 152 34.00 2.61 0.58
CA PHE A 152 34.46 2.36 1.96
C PHE A 152 33.98 3.44 2.93
N GLN A 153 34.01 3.11 4.22
CA GLN A 153 33.55 3.99 5.30
C GLN A 153 34.66 4.93 5.77
N VAL A 154 34.35 6.20 6.00
CA VAL A 154 35.31 7.26 6.38
C VAL A 154 35.23 7.57 7.89
N LEU A 155 34.06 7.43 8.48
CA LEU A 155 33.84 7.57 9.94
C LEU A 155 33.78 6.16 10.52
N GLU A 156 34.42 5.96 11.69
CA GLU A 156 33.99 4.90 12.59
C GLU A 156 32.62 5.37 13.13
N GLU A 157 31.52 4.93 12.51
CA GLU A 157 30.24 4.95 13.22
C GLU A 157 30.46 4.10 14.46
N GLU A 158 30.13 4.62 15.64
CA GLU A 158 29.86 3.78 16.79
C GLU A 158 28.84 2.76 16.28
N GLU A 159 29.30 1.54 16.10
CA GLU A 159 28.50 0.44 15.55
C GLU A 159 27.30 0.29 16.47
N GLU A 160 26.10 0.57 15.98
CA GLU A 160 24.96 -0.22 16.38
C GLU A 160 25.28 -1.65 15.94
N GLU A 161 26.05 -2.39 16.79
CA GLU A 161 26.41 -3.78 16.60
C GLU A 161 25.13 -4.60 16.40
N GLU A 162 24.84 -4.93 15.14
CA GLU A 162 24.14 -6.17 14.84
C GLU A 162 25.15 -7.28 15.13
N GLU A 163 25.20 -7.75 16.40
CA GLU A 163 25.95 -8.95 16.79
C GLU A 163 25.48 -10.14 15.93
N GLU A 164 26.23 -10.44 14.89
CA GLU A 164 26.34 -11.81 14.39
C GLU A 164 27.21 -12.57 15.40
N GLY A 165 26.54 -13.37 16.23
CA GLY A 165 27.22 -14.27 17.16
C GLY A 165 28.10 -15.28 16.43
N ASP A 166 29.38 -15.25 16.68
CA ASP A 166 30.28 -16.40 16.53
C ASP A 166 31.08 -16.59 17.80
N GLU A 167 30.93 -17.76 18.38
CA GLU A 167 31.62 -18.21 19.60
C GLU A 167 33.09 -18.54 19.28
N GLY A 168 34.02 -17.99 20.06
CA GLY A 168 35.39 -18.49 20.04
C GLY A 168 36.36 -17.70 20.91
N GLY A 169 36.59 -18.18 22.11
CA GLY A 169 37.39 -17.58 23.17
C GLY A 169 38.89 -17.40 22.91
N GLY A 170 39.51 -16.58 23.75
CA GLY A 170 40.98 -16.57 23.93
C GLY A 170 41.55 -15.26 24.46
N ASP A 171 42.01 -15.30 25.68
CA ASP A 171 42.75 -14.35 26.50
C ASP A 171 43.86 -13.50 25.80
N GLY A 172 44.05 -12.24 26.33
CA GLY A 172 45.41 -11.70 26.37
C GLY A 172 45.63 -10.21 26.25
N VAL A 173 45.54 -9.48 27.36
CA VAL A 173 46.51 -8.44 27.85
C VAL A 173 46.96 -7.25 26.99
N SER A 174 46.57 -6.05 27.42
CA SER A 174 47.40 -4.85 27.68
C SER A 174 48.07 -4.08 26.54
N GLY A 175 47.86 -2.77 26.54
CA GLY A 175 48.88 -1.78 26.14
C GLY A 175 48.35 -0.64 25.29
N GLY A 176 48.10 0.52 25.94
CA GLY A 176 47.72 1.74 25.25
C GLY A 176 48.79 2.32 24.34
N ALA A 177 48.31 3.02 23.34
CA ALA A 177 48.98 4.22 22.77
C ALA A 177 48.05 4.70 21.62
N GLY A 178 47.78 6.00 21.58
CA GLY A 178 46.95 6.66 20.57
C GLY A 178 47.26 6.19 19.13
N ARG A 179 46.26 5.64 18.47
CA ARG A 179 46.31 5.31 17.07
C ARG A 179 45.25 6.10 16.33
N SER A 180 45.74 7.10 15.56
CA SER A 180 45.07 7.58 14.36
C SER A 180 44.52 6.37 13.60
N GLY A 181 43.19 6.25 13.51
CA GLY A 181 42.52 5.14 12.85
C GLY A 181 42.80 5.16 11.34
N CYS A 182 43.86 4.49 10.93
CA CYS A 182 44.19 4.24 9.53
C CYS A 182 43.30 3.05 9.08
N VAL A 183 42.34 3.29 8.17
CA VAL A 183 41.52 2.23 7.53
C VAL A 183 42.49 1.26 6.88
N LYS A 184 42.63 0.05 7.41
CA LYS A 184 43.52 -0.98 6.92
C LYS A 184 43.09 -1.41 5.52
N GLY A 185 43.95 -1.16 4.49
CA GLY A 185 43.78 -1.69 3.14
C GLY A 185 43.65 -0.67 2.02
N LEU A 186 43.65 0.64 2.29
CA LEU A 186 43.57 1.67 1.26
C LEU A 186 44.91 1.85 0.56
N SER A 187 44.89 2.12 -0.76
CA SER A 187 46.07 2.49 -1.53
C SER A 187 46.64 3.85 -1.08
N GLN A 188 47.90 4.16 -1.47
CA GLN A 188 48.48 5.48 -1.17
C GLN A 188 47.71 6.62 -1.80
N GLU A 189 47.18 6.41 -3.01
CA GLU A 189 46.40 7.42 -3.72
C GLU A 189 45.02 7.64 -3.02
N GLN A 190 44.41 6.58 -2.57
CA GLN A 190 43.15 6.67 -1.80
C GLN A 190 43.36 7.42 -0.46
N GLN A 191 44.45 7.19 0.21
CA GLN A 191 44.78 7.88 1.46
C GLN A 191 44.95 9.40 1.23
N LYS A 192 45.71 9.78 0.18
CA LYS A 192 45.85 11.20 -0.19
C LYS A 192 44.53 11.82 -0.63
N GLY A 193 43.75 11.11 -1.45
CA GLY A 193 42.42 11.54 -1.87
C GLY A 193 41.47 11.78 -0.69
N LEU A 194 41.57 10.90 0.33
CA LEU A 194 40.79 11.03 1.56
C LEU A 194 41.23 12.22 2.42
N GLU A 195 42.54 12.52 2.49
CA GLU A 195 43.03 13.70 3.18
C GLU A 195 42.52 14.98 2.53
N ILE A 196 42.59 15.10 1.19
CA ILE A 196 42.05 16.24 0.43
C ILE A 196 40.51 16.34 0.63
N LEU A 197 39.80 15.22 0.55
CA LEU A 197 38.36 15.19 0.79
C LEU A 197 38.01 15.74 2.19
N LYS A 198 38.72 15.29 3.23
CA LYS A 198 38.52 15.76 4.59
C LYS A 198 38.78 17.26 4.70
N GLU A 199 39.87 17.76 4.10
CA GLU A 199 40.20 19.18 4.08
C GLU A 199 39.08 20.00 3.43
N VAL A 200 38.56 19.56 2.27
CA VAL A 200 37.41 20.22 1.59
C VAL A 200 36.16 20.22 2.46
N MET A 201 35.79 19.08 3.00
CA MET A 201 34.54 18.94 3.73
C MET A 201 34.56 19.71 5.06
N PHE A 202 35.66 19.65 5.80
CA PHE A 202 35.80 20.46 7.05
C PHE A 202 35.87 21.95 6.78
N THR A 203 36.42 22.37 5.65
CA THR A 203 36.47 23.81 5.30
C THR A 203 35.08 24.33 4.87
N LEU A 204 34.26 23.47 4.26
CA LEU A 204 32.88 23.84 3.87
C LEU A 204 31.92 23.83 5.07
N ASP A 205 32.09 22.93 6.02
CA ASP A 205 31.28 22.79 7.22
C ASP A 205 32.13 22.18 8.35
N GLU A 206 32.48 22.98 9.36
CA GLU A 206 33.36 22.57 10.45
C GLU A 206 32.72 21.54 11.40
N GLU A 207 31.38 21.55 11.56
CA GLU A 207 30.68 20.68 12.50
C GLU A 207 30.16 19.41 11.83
N ASP A 208 29.51 19.52 10.65
CA ASP A 208 28.74 18.44 10.03
C ASP A 208 29.28 18.02 8.64
N GLY A 209 30.48 18.48 8.24
CA GLY A 209 31.02 18.25 6.88
C GLY A 209 31.11 16.78 6.51
N LEU A 210 31.55 15.90 7.41
CA LEU A 210 31.65 14.47 7.15
C LEU A 210 30.31 13.73 7.12
N ASP A 211 29.23 14.30 7.62
CA ASP A 211 27.88 13.75 7.50
C ASP A 211 27.38 13.71 6.04
N GLN A 212 28.05 14.44 5.15
CA GLN A 212 27.79 14.44 3.72
C GLN A 212 28.61 13.38 2.94
N VAL A 213 29.33 12.51 3.64
CA VAL A 213 30.11 11.41 3.05
C VAL A 213 29.40 10.08 3.29
N TYR A 214 29.02 9.41 2.23
CA TYR A 214 28.21 8.19 2.26
C TYR A 214 28.95 7.00 1.66
N THR A 215 28.60 5.78 2.11
CA THR A 215 29.06 4.57 1.42
C THR A 215 28.11 4.21 0.28
N PHE A 216 28.61 3.56 -0.80
CA PHE A 216 27.74 3.05 -1.87
C PHE A 216 26.68 2.10 -1.34
N SER A 217 27.05 1.16 -0.47
CA SER A 217 26.12 0.20 0.13
C SER A 217 25.04 0.89 0.97
N GLY A 218 25.42 1.86 1.80
CA GLY A 218 24.52 2.67 2.59
C GLY A 218 23.55 3.50 1.71
N ALA A 219 24.09 4.11 0.66
CA ALA A 219 23.30 4.87 -0.32
C ALA A 219 22.31 3.96 -1.08
N ILE A 220 22.76 2.79 -1.58
CA ILE A 220 21.90 1.83 -2.26
C ILE A 220 20.75 1.39 -1.33
N ARG A 221 21.04 1.07 -0.07
CA ARG A 221 20.04 0.69 0.93
C ARG A 221 19.01 1.82 1.15
N LYS A 222 19.47 3.05 1.39
CA LYS A 222 18.61 4.23 1.59
C LYS A 222 17.78 4.58 0.32
N LEU A 223 18.36 4.47 -0.87
CA LEU A 223 17.71 4.76 -2.14
C LEU A 223 16.80 3.64 -2.63
N SER A 224 17.00 2.40 -2.18
CA SER A 224 16.12 1.26 -2.51
C SER A 224 14.72 1.43 -1.93
N MET A 225 14.59 2.12 -0.81
CA MET A 225 13.30 2.50 -0.27
C MET A 225 12.79 3.76 -0.95
N PHE A 226 11.67 3.65 -1.65
CA PHE A 226 11.01 4.83 -2.20
C PHE A 226 10.37 5.64 -1.06
N LYS A 227 10.76 6.90 -0.97
CA LYS A 227 10.07 7.91 -0.16
C LYS A 227 9.51 8.95 -1.09
N ASN A 228 8.24 9.28 -0.93
CA ASN A 228 7.66 10.43 -1.62
C ASN A 228 8.45 11.69 -1.24
N ILE A 229 8.57 12.60 -2.21
CA ILE A 229 9.15 13.92 -1.95
C ILE A 229 8.24 14.62 -0.95
N GLU A 230 8.84 15.17 0.09
CA GLU A 230 8.13 15.96 1.08
C GLU A 230 7.53 17.20 0.41
N LYS A 231 6.27 17.09 0.03
CA LYS A 231 5.50 18.26 -0.42
C LYS A 231 5.20 19.11 0.79
N ARG A 232 5.39 20.41 0.68
CA ARG A 232 4.95 21.35 1.75
C ARG A 232 3.49 21.07 2.07
N PRO A 233 3.13 20.79 3.32
CA PRO A 233 1.76 20.47 3.68
C PRO A 233 0.86 21.65 3.34
N MET A 234 -0.29 21.37 2.71
CA MET A 234 -1.26 22.41 2.33
C MET A 234 -1.84 23.05 3.60
N ALA A 235 -1.64 24.34 3.74
CA ALA A 235 -2.20 25.10 4.84
C ALA A 235 -3.73 25.21 4.72
N TRP A 236 -4.43 24.94 5.82
CA TRP A 236 -5.87 25.15 5.96
C TRP A 236 -6.12 26.30 6.95
N PRO A 237 -6.19 27.56 6.49
CA PRO A 237 -6.45 28.69 7.36
C PRO A 237 -7.90 28.71 7.81
N CYS A 238 -8.13 28.94 9.12
CA CYS A 238 -9.45 29.02 9.74
C CYS A 238 -9.40 29.88 11.01
N GLN A 239 -10.55 30.02 11.67
CA GLN A 239 -10.64 30.58 13.02
C GLN A 239 -11.09 29.51 14.00
N LEU A 240 -10.36 29.36 15.11
CA LEU A 240 -10.81 28.63 16.26
C LEU A 240 -11.75 29.56 17.07
N THR A 241 -13.00 29.14 17.22
CA THR A 241 -14.01 29.92 17.95
C THR A 241 -14.40 29.24 19.26
N ILE A 242 -14.51 30.02 20.34
CA ILE A 242 -15.01 29.57 21.65
C ILE A 242 -16.19 30.46 22.02
N GLY A 243 -17.40 29.89 22.00
CA GLY A 243 -18.63 30.65 22.13
C GLY A 243 -18.80 31.66 21.00
N SER A 244 -19.40 32.81 21.28
CA SER A 244 -19.66 33.89 20.30
C SER A 244 -18.62 35.00 20.31
N THR A 245 -17.73 35.05 21.29
CA THR A 245 -16.87 36.21 21.59
C THR A 245 -15.39 35.98 21.35
N VAL A 246 -14.90 34.76 21.47
CA VAL A 246 -13.48 34.46 21.29
C VAL A 246 -13.21 33.80 19.95
N ALA A 247 -12.35 34.43 19.16
CA ALA A 247 -11.92 33.91 17.87
C ALA A 247 -10.38 34.05 17.75
N ILE A 248 -9.68 32.93 17.51
CA ILE A 248 -8.24 32.86 17.35
C ILE A 248 -7.96 32.40 15.90
N ARG A 249 -7.10 33.14 15.18
CA ARG A 249 -6.67 32.70 13.85
C ARG A 249 -5.79 31.47 13.98
N ILE A 250 -6.09 30.44 13.17
CA ILE A 250 -5.37 29.18 13.18
C ILE A 250 -5.05 28.73 11.75
N VAL A 251 -4.05 27.88 11.63
CA VAL A 251 -3.69 27.17 10.40
C VAL A 251 -3.57 25.69 10.71
N GLY A 252 -4.40 24.88 10.05
CA GLY A 252 -4.35 23.42 10.16
C GLY A 252 -3.48 22.80 9.07
N TYR A 253 -2.74 21.75 9.43
CA TYR A 253 -1.94 20.94 8.51
C TYR A 253 -2.23 19.46 8.75
N LYS A 254 -2.48 18.71 7.66
CA LYS A 254 -2.60 17.25 7.75
C LYS A 254 -1.25 16.66 8.11
N ALA A 255 -1.18 15.98 9.25
CA ALA A 255 0.04 15.34 9.73
C ALA A 255 0.24 13.93 9.15
N VAL A 256 -0.86 13.23 8.85
CA VAL A 256 -0.87 11.88 8.29
C VAL A 256 -1.95 11.80 7.21
N THR A 257 -1.63 11.19 6.07
CA THR A 257 -2.58 10.90 4.98
C THR A 257 -2.22 9.57 4.36
N ASP A 258 -3.24 8.82 3.92
CA ASP A 258 -3.03 7.61 3.13
C ASP A 258 -2.38 7.93 1.78
N GLU A 259 -1.29 7.24 1.49
CA GLU A 259 -0.63 7.31 0.19
C GLU A 259 -1.22 6.21 -0.72
N LYS A 260 -1.76 6.61 -1.87
CA LYS A 260 -2.45 5.70 -2.80
C LYS A 260 -1.84 5.79 -4.20
N LEU A 261 -1.34 4.67 -4.72
CA LEU A 261 -0.85 4.56 -6.10
C LEU A 261 -1.96 4.46 -7.16
N LYS A 262 -3.17 4.05 -6.78
CA LYS A 262 -4.30 3.83 -7.71
C LYS A 262 -4.62 5.02 -8.62
N LYS A 263 -4.32 6.24 -8.20
CA LYS A 263 -4.56 7.46 -9.01
C LYS A 263 -3.64 7.61 -10.21
N MET A 264 -2.54 6.85 -10.27
CA MET A 264 -1.55 6.90 -11.35
C MET A 264 -1.83 5.92 -12.48
N TRP A 265 -2.77 4.97 -12.29
CA TRP A 265 -3.13 4.03 -13.33
C TRP A 265 -4.02 4.69 -14.39
N THR A 266 -3.67 4.49 -15.64
CA THR A 266 -4.40 5.03 -16.79
C THR A 266 -4.66 3.90 -17.77
N THR A 267 -5.88 3.81 -18.30
CA THR A 267 -6.24 2.86 -19.34
C THR A 267 -5.62 3.31 -20.66
N VAL A 268 -4.92 2.41 -21.32
CA VAL A 268 -4.28 2.61 -22.62
C VAL A 268 -4.68 1.51 -23.57
N ASP A 269 -4.56 1.73 -24.87
CA ASP A 269 -4.74 0.66 -25.85
C ASP A 269 -3.61 -0.38 -25.73
N ALA A 270 -3.96 -1.67 -25.76
CA ALA A 270 -3.00 -2.76 -25.56
C ALA A 270 -1.98 -2.89 -26.70
N GLN A 271 -2.32 -2.43 -27.92
CA GLN A 271 -1.46 -2.52 -29.10
C GLN A 271 -0.56 -1.29 -29.23
N SER A 272 -1.14 -0.08 -29.13
CA SER A 272 -0.39 1.17 -29.31
C SER A 272 0.29 1.65 -28.02
N GLY A 273 -0.20 1.22 -26.86
CA GLY A 273 0.26 1.74 -25.56
C GLY A 273 -0.11 3.20 -25.32
N GLN A 274 -0.97 3.80 -26.16
CA GLN A 274 -1.33 5.21 -26.10
C GLN A 274 -2.68 5.42 -25.40
N ARG A 275 -2.72 6.41 -24.50
CA ARG A 275 -3.94 6.81 -23.80
C ARG A 275 -4.99 7.41 -24.74
N GLU A 276 -4.53 8.10 -25.78
CA GLU A 276 -5.39 8.85 -26.72
C GLU A 276 -6.25 7.93 -27.57
N ASP A 277 -5.86 6.65 -27.70
CA ASP A 277 -6.58 5.65 -28.50
C ASP A 277 -7.76 5.02 -27.72
N VAL A 278 -7.89 5.28 -26.41
CA VAL A 278 -8.95 4.72 -25.58
C VAL A 278 -9.80 5.83 -24.94
N LYS A 279 -11.09 5.83 -25.26
CA LYS A 279 -12.09 6.70 -24.62
C LYS A 279 -13.08 5.84 -23.85
N ARG A 280 -13.19 6.09 -22.54
CA ARG A 280 -14.24 5.46 -21.72
C ARG A 280 -15.50 6.33 -21.75
N GLU A 281 -16.61 5.73 -22.13
CA GLU A 281 -17.92 6.36 -22.14
C GLU A 281 -18.92 5.46 -21.42
N THR A 282 -19.64 6.03 -20.46
CA THR A 282 -20.67 5.29 -19.71
C THR A 282 -22.02 5.58 -20.33
N VAL A 283 -22.65 4.55 -20.88
CA VAL A 283 -23.96 4.60 -21.52
C VAL A 283 -24.97 3.89 -20.62
N TYR A 284 -26.12 4.48 -20.41
CA TYR A 284 -27.23 3.87 -19.69
C TYR A 284 -28.19 3.27 -20.71
N CYS A 285 -28.50 1.99 -20.59
CA CYS A 285 -29.47 1.32 -21.46
C CYS A 285 -30.64 0.79 -20.64
N LEU A 286 -31.81 0.64 -21.28
CA LEU A 286 -32.94 -0.05 -20.65
C LEU A 286 -32.63 -1.54 -20.48
N ASP A 287 -33.07 -2.14 -19.37
CA ASP A 287 -32.78 -3.54 -19.02
C ASP A 287 -33.52 -4.55 -19.95
N ASP A 288 -34.57 -4.11 -20.63
CA ASP A 288 -35.41 -4.97 -21.45
C ASP A 288 -34.77 -5.40 -22.77
N ASP A 289 -33.97 -4.54 -23.39
CA ASP A 289 -33.39 -4.79 -24.70
C ASP A 289 -31.87 -4.59 -24.78
N ASN A 290 -31.25 -3.92 -23.79
CA ASN A 290 -29.85 -3.52 -23.78
C ASN A 290 -29.38 -2.70 -25.02
N GLU A 291 -30.30 -2.26 -25.86
CA GLU A 291 -30.06 -1.51 -27.10
C GLU A 291 -30.56 -0.08 -27.01
N THR A 292 -31.65 0.16 -26.27
CA THR A 292 -32.21 1.49 -26.12
C THR A 292 -31.41 2.32 -25.13
N GLU A 293 -30.59 3.22 -25.66
CA GLU A 293 -29.79 4.16 -24.87
C GLU A 293 -30.69 5.22 -24.21
N VAL A 294 -30.50 5.37 -22.90
CA VAL A 294 -31.17 6.41 -22.11
C VAL A 294 -30.18 7.55 -21.89
N GLN A 295 -30.54 8.76 -22.24
CA GLN A 295 -29.69 9.91 -22.00
C GLN A 295 -29.53 10.14 -20.52
N LYS A 296 -28.32 10.56 -20.11
CA LYS A 296 -27.98 10.83 -18.70
C LYS A 296 -28.97 11.79 -18.03
N ASP A 297 -29.51 12.73 -18.79
CA ASP A 297 -30.46 13.72 -18.27
C ASP A 297 -31.88 13.14 -18.05
N ASP A 298 -32.19 12.01 -18.68
CA ASP A 298 -33.43 11.25 -18.49
C ASP A 298 -33.34 10.24 -17.34
N THR A 299 -32.14 10.11 -16.72
CA THR A 299 -31.96 9.26 -15.55
C THR A 299 -32.09 10.05 -14.26
N ILE A 300 -32.72 9.43 -13.26
CA ILE A 300 -32.85 9.98 -11.90
C ILE A 300 -32.26 8.99 -10.90
N GLN A 301 -31.59 9.48 -9.87
CA GLN A 301 -31.08 8.61 -8.82
C GLN A 301 -32.24 8.16 -7.92
N GLY A 302 -32.28 6.88 -7.60
CA GLY A 302 -33.23 6.32 -6.66
C GLY A 302 -32.52 5.71 -5.45
N PHE A 303 -33.14 5.88 -4.27
CA PHE A 303 -32.68 5.25 -3.03
C PHE A 303 -33.51 4.01 -2.75
N ARG A 304 -32.87 2.88 -2.48
CA ARG A 304 -33.58 1.64 -2.13
C ARG A 304 -34.13 1.73 -0.72
N TYR A 305 -35.45 1.68 -0.60
CA TYR A 305 -36.18 1.69 0.67
C TYR A 305 -36.92 0.37 0.82
N GLY A 306 -36.31 -0.60 1.50
CA GLY A 306 -36.80 -1.97 1.53
C GLY A 306 -36.71 -2.64 0.16
N SER A 307 -37.84 -3.10 -0.36
CA SER A 307 -37.96 -3.69 -1.71
C SER A 307 -38.08 -2.64 -2.82
N ASP A 308 -38.51 -1.42 -2.47
CA ASP A 308 -38.85 -0.38 -3.41
C ASP A 308 -37.72 0.61 -3.64
N ILE A 309 -37.70 1.24 -4.80
CA ILE A 309 -36.76 2.30 -5.13
C ILE A 309 -37.52 3.63 -5.13
N VAL A 310 -37.09 4.54 -4.26
CA VAL A 310 -37.69 5.89 -4.16
C VAL A 310 -36.80 6.83 -4.99
N PRO A 311 -37.32 7.43 -6.08
CA PRO A 311 -36.57 8.36 -6.89
C PRO A 311 -36.41 9.71 -6.19
N PHE A 312 -35.22 10.32 -6.32
CA PHE A 312 -34.89 11.64 -5.81
C PHE A 312 -34.39 12.55 -6.92
N SER A 313 -35.02 13.69 -7.10
CA SER A 313 -34.54 14.71 -8.01
C SER A 313 -33.26 15.38 -7.49
N LYS A 314 -32.53 16.05 -8.38
CA LYS A 314 -31.35 16.85 -7.98
C LYS A 314 -31.72 17.93 -6.96
N VAL A 315 -32.95 18.47 -7.04
CA VAL A 315 -33.46 19.47 -6.09
C VAL A 315 -33.69 18.85 -4.72
N ASP A 316 -34.31 17.66 -4.67
CA ASP A 316 -34.51 16.92 -3.43
C ASP A 316 -33.17 16.59 -2.75
N GLN A 317 -32.19 16.10 -3.54
CA GLN A 317 -30.84 15.81 -3.03
C GLN A 317 -30.15 17.04 -2.44
N GLU A 318 -30.30 18.21 -3.06
CA GLU A 318 -29.78 19.47 -2.50
C GLU A 318 -30.54 19.90 -1.22
N GLN A 319 -31.83 19.63 -1.11
CA GLN A 319 -32.61 19.92 0.08
C GLN A 319 -32.29 18.94 1.24
N MET A 320 -31.97 17.71 0.93
CA MET A 320 -31.54 16.69 1.92
C MET A 320 -30.19 16.98 2.55
N LYS A 321 -29.33 17.78 1.90
CA LYS A 321 -28.02 18.13 2.46
C LYS A 321 -28.15 18.92 3.75
N TYR A 322 -27.41 18.50 4.78
CA TYR A 322 -27.29 19.28 6.00
C TYR A 322 -26.68 20.65 5.71
N LYS A 323 -27.42 21.71 6.00
CA LYS A 323 -26.98 23.09 5.79
C LYS A 323 -26.13 23.55 6.96
N HIS A 324 -24.97 24.13 6.67
CA HIS A 324 -24.03 24.68 7.65
C HIS A 324 -23.33 25.92 7.09
N ASP A 325 -22.71 26.72 7.96
CA ASP A 325 -22.09 28.01 7.60
C ASP A 325 -20.77 27.88 6.82
N GLY A 326 -20.35 26.69 6.47
CA GLY A 326 -19.11 26.40 5.73
C GLY A 326 -17.94 26.08 6.64
N LYS A 327 -16.76 26.59 6.32
CA LYS A 327 -15.51 26.31 7.03
C LYS A 327 -15.61 26.73 8.50
N CYS A 328 -15.37 25.80 9.44
CA CYS A 328 -15.36 26.12 10.86
C CYS A 328 -14.45 25.22 11.68
N PHE A 329 -13.97 25.74 12.80
CA PHE A 329 -13.28 25.03 13.87
C PHE A 329 -13.76 25.59 15.19
N ALA A 330 -14.94 25.13 15.63
CA ALA A 330 -15.64 25.67 16.79
C ALA A 330 -15.55 24.75 17.99
N VAL A 331 -15.06 25.26 19.11
CA VAL A 331 -15.02 24.54 20.38
C VAL A 331 -16.45 24.41 20.92
N LEU A 332 -16.90 23.18 21.10
CA LEU A 332 -18.19 22.84 21.71
C LEU A 332 -18.09 22.82 23.23
N GLY A 333 -16.93 22.47 23.75
CA GLY A 333 -16.64 22.36 25.18
C GLY A 333 -15.31 21.67 25.43
N PHE A 334 -15.02 21.42 26.69
CA PHE A 334 -13.80 20.77 27.14
C PHE A 334 -14.15 19.50 27.91
N ALA A 335 -13.38 18.44 27.65
CA ALA A 335 -13.52 17.14 28.30
C ALA A 335 -12.19 16.71 28.93
N LYS A 336 -12.22 15.84 29.94
CA LYS A 336 -11.00 15.24 30.47
C LYS A 336 -10.36 14.32 29.41
N GLN A 337 -9.06 14.36 29.28
CA GLN A 337 -8.33 13.58 28.29
C GLN A 337 -8.61 12.06 28.39
N ASN A 338 -8.78 11.55 29.60
CA ASN A 338 -9.07 10.13 29.84
C ASN A 338 -10.49 9.70 29.48
N THR A 339 -11.42 10.62 29.24
CA THR A 339 -12.78 10.29 28.78
C THR A 339 -12.88 10.08 27.28
N VAL A 340 -11.87 10.53 26.51
CA VAL A 340 -11.80 10.33 25.07
C VAL A 340 -10.85 9.14 24.81
N HIS A 341 -11.44 7.98 24.60
CA HIS A 341 -10.69 6.75 24.46
C HIS A 341 -10.12 6.58 23.04
N ARG A 342 -8.93 5.98 22.92
CA ARG A 342 -8.25 5.77 21.63
C ARG A 342 -9.07 4.94 20.63
N HIS A 343 -9.89 3.98 21.11
CA HIS A 343 -10.74 3.18 20.24
C HIS A 343 -11.91 3.98 19.61
N GLN A 344 -12.11 5.23 20.05
CA GLN A 344 -13.07 6.16 19.47
C GLN A 344 -12.45 7.06 18.39
N PHE A 345 -11.13 6.95 18.15
CA PHE A 345 -10.49 7.75 17.12
C PHE A 345 -10.91 7.23 15.73
N MET A 346 -11.37 8.14 14.90
CA MET A 346 -11.83 7.86 13.55
C MET A 346 -11.07 8.69 12.52
N GLY A 347 -11.38 8.42 11.26
CA GLY A 347 -10.76 9.10 10.13
C GLY A 347 -9.39 8.52 9.77
N ASN A 348 -8.95 8.85 8.59
CA ASN A 348 -7.69 8.43 8.01
C ASN A 348 -6.61 9.52 8.08
N GLN A 349 -6.83 10.55 8.90
CA GLN A 349 -5.91 11.68 9.00
C GLN A 349 -5.95 12.30 10.39
N ALA A 350 -4.79 12.72 10.88
CA ALA A 350 -4.66 13.62 12.01
C ALA A 350 -4.26 15.01 11.50
N MET A 351 -4.72 16.06 12.17
CA MET A 351 -4.40 17.43 11.79
C MET A 351 -3.67 18.13 12.94
N LYS A 352 -2.55 18.79 12.64
CA LYS A 352 -1.87 19.69 13.57
C LYS A 352 -2.34 21.11 13.31
N VAL A 353 -2.73 21.81 14.37
CA VAL A 353 -3.28 23.16 14.33
C VAL A 353 -2.31 24.10 15.02
N PHE A 354 -1.85 25.11 14.31
CA PHE A 354 -0.90 26.13 14.75
C PHE A 354 -1.52 27.53 14.63
N ALA A 355 -0.92 28.51 15.29
CA ALA A 355 -1.14 29.90 14.98
C ALA A 355 -0.41 30.32 13.69
N PRO A 356 -0.91 31.26 12.90
CA PRO A 356 -0.19 31.81 11.77
C PRO A 356 1.10 32.52 12.23
N LYS A 357 2.17 32.44 11.44
CA LYS A 357 3.46 33.08 11.77
C LYS A 357 3.41 34.62 11.78
N ASP A 358 2.45 35.18 11.04
CA ASP A 358 2.23 36.61 10.87
C ASP A 358 1.32 37.23 11.93
N ASP A 359 0.87 36.48 12.93
CA ASP A 359 -0.10 36.92 13.95
C ASP A 359 0.37 36.51 15.36
N GLU A 360 1.14 37.40 15.99
CA GLU A 360 1.66 37.17 17.35
C GLU A 360 0.54 37.07 18.41
N HIS A 361 -0.54 37.83 18.24
CA HIS A 361 -1.68 37.78 19.17
C HIS A 361 -2.37 36.41 19.11
N ALA A 362 -2.57 35.88 17.92
CA ALA A 362 -3.07 34.52 17.75
C ALA A 362 -2.09 33.48 18.33
N GLY A 363 -0.79 33.72 18.19
CA GLY A 363 0.27 32.90 18.78
C GLY A 363 0.15 32.80 20.30
N VAL A 364 0.09 33.94 20.98
CA VAL A 364 -0.04 34.03 22.44
C VAL A 364 -1.36 33.40 22.92
N ALA A 365 -2.47 33.69 22.22
CA ALA A 365 -3.79 33.17 22.60
C ALA A 365 -3.86 31.65 22.46
N LEU A 366 -3.35 31.09 21.35
CA LEU A 366 -3.33 29.63 21.10
C LEU A 366 -2.38 28.93 22.07
N SER A 367 -1.19 29.48 22.32
CA SER A 367 -0.22 28.96 23.30
C SER A 367 -0.84 28.89 24.70
N SER A 368 -1.49 29.96 25.14
CA SER A 368 -2.15 30.01 26.47
C SER A 368 -3.23 28.91 26.57
N LEU A 369 -4.03 28.69 25.51
CA LEU A 369 -5.03 27.63 25.47
C LEU A 369 -4.39 26.23 25.51
N ILE A 370 -3.32 25.99 24.73
CA ILE A 370 -2.61 24.70 24.69
C ILE A 370 -2.05 24.37 26.07
N ARG A 371 -1.38 25.31 26.71
CA ARG A 371 -0.76 25.11 28.01
C ARG A 371 -1.79 24.89 29.12
N ALA A 372 -2.88 25.65 29.13
CA ALA A 372 -3.97 25.44 30.07
C ALA A 372 -4.63 24.05 29.91
N LEU A 373 -4.83 23.59 28.66
CA LEU A 373 -5.36 22.25 28.39
C LEU A 373 -4.40 21.15 28.85
N ASP A 374 -3.09 21.35 28.66
CA ASP A 374 -2.09 20.38 29.11
C ASP A 374 -1.99 20.32 30.62
N GLU A 375 -1.96 21.46 31.33
CA GLU A 375 -1.93 21.55 32.78
C GLU A 375 -3.16 20.87 33.41
N LEU A 376 -4.33 21.16 32.90
CA LEU A 376 -5.62 20.61 33.37
C LEU A 376 -5.91 19.20 32.91
N LYS A 377 -5.06 18.62 32.01
CA LYS A 377 -5.26 17.31 31.35
C LYS A 377 -6.61 17.23 30.65
N MET A 378 -6.97 18.31 29.95
CA MET A 378 -8.22 18.46 29.20
C MET A 378 -7.97 18.42 27.70
N VAL A 379 -9.04 18.17 26.95
CA VAL A 379 -9.08 18.26 25.49
C VAL A 379 -10.24 19.14 25.07
N ALA A 380 -10.10 19.84 23.96
CA ALA A 380 -11.20 20.59 23.37
C ALA A 380 -12.01 19.69 22.44
N ILE A 381 -13.30 19.58 22.69
CA ILE A 381 -14.23 18.95 21.75
C ILE A 381 -14.66 19.98 20.73
N VAL A 382 -14.43 19.71 19.46
CA VAL A 382 -14.62 20.69 18.37
C VAL A 382 -15.53 20.19 17.28
N ARG A 383 -16.32 21.10 16.74
CA ARG A 383 -17.02 20.91 15.47
C ARG A 383 -16.07 21.39 14.37
N TYR A 384 -15.75 20.50 13.45
CA TYR A 384 -14.87 20.75 12.33
C TYR A 384 -15.61 20.65 11.01
N THR A 385 -15.44 21.63 10.14
CA THR A 385 -15.92 21.57 8.76
C THR A 385 -14.86 22.13 7.84
N TYR A 386 -14.41 21.32 6.89
CA TYR A 386 -13.32 21.69 5.97
C TYR A 386 -13.74 22.83 5.02
N ASP A 387 -14.89 22.69 4.37
CA ASP A 387 -15.45 23.69 3.44
C ASP A 387 -17.00 23.58 3.39
N ARG A 388 -17.64 24.34 2.50
CA ARG A 388 -19.10 24.32 2.30
C ARG A 388 -19.65 23.03 1.73
N ARG A 389 -18.80 22.17 1.14
CA ARG A 389 -19.19 20.88 0.53
C ARG A 389 -19.01 19.72 1.47
N SER A 390 -18.24 19.91 2.53
CA SER A 390 -17.89 18.87 3.49
C SER A 390 -18.90 18.82 4.61
N ASN A 391 -19.30 17.63 5.00
CA ASN A 391 -20.18 17.46 6.18
C ASN A 391 -19.43 17.85 7.46
N PRO A 392 -20.13 18.45 8.45
CA PRO A 392 -19.54 18.70 9.75
C PRO A 392 -19.12 17.42 10.46
N GLN A 393 -18.01 17.48 11.15
CA GLN A 393 -17.44 16.41 11.95
C GLN A 393 -17.26 16.87 13.38
N VAL A 394 -17.31 15.93 14.32
CA VAL A 394 -16.92 16.16 15.71
C VAL A 394 -15.57 15.53 15.94
N GLY A 395 -14.70 16.21 16.65
CA GLY A 395 -13.40 15.70 16.98
C GLY A 395 -12.86 16.23 18.30
N ALA A 396 -11.77 15.65 18.75
CA ALA A 396 -11.01 16.09 19.92
C ALA A 396 -9.71 16.73 19.49
N ALA A 397 -9.41 17.90 20.03
CA ALA A 397 -8.15 18.61 19.85
C ALA A 397 -7.32 18.48 21.15
N PHE A 398 -6.24 17.72 21.06
CA PHE A 398 -5.31 17.42 22.17
C PHE A 398 -4.19 18.44 22.20
N PRO A 399 -3.78 18.94 23.37
CA PRO A 399 -2.59 19.74 23.51
C PRO A 399 -1.35 18.90 23.20
N CYS A 400 -0.40 19.46 22.46
CA CYS A 400 0.87 18.83 22.13
C CYS A 400 2.00 19.84 22.26
N ILE A 401 2.82 19.69 23.31
CA ILE A 401 3.97 20.54 23.58
C ILE A 401 5.24 19.70 23.32
N LYS A 402 6.08 20.17 22.39
CA LYS A 402 7.38 19.57 22.05
C LYS A 402 8.48 20.59 22.23
N ARG A 403 9.74 20.14 22.28
CA ARG A 403 10.91 21.03 22.47
C ARG A 403 10.98 22.18 21.46
N LYS A 404 10.58 21.92 20.19
CA LYS A 404 10.70 22.89 19.08
C LYS A 404 9.38 23.60 18.71
N TYR A 405 8.23 23.08 19.16
CA TYR A 405 6.91 23.65 18.79
C TYR A 405 5.80 23.18 19.74
N GLU A 406 4.73 23.95 19.75
CA GLU A 406 3.47 23.57 20.41
C GLU A 406 2.31 23.68 19.41
N CYS A 407 1.31 22.81 19.52
CA CYS A 407 0.14 22.78 18.65
C CYS A 407 -1.03 22.05 19.29
N LEU A 408 -2.22 22.15 18.70
CA LEU A 408 -3.31 21.22 18.95
C LEU A 408 -3.28 20.09 17.93
N VAL A 409 -3.45 18.85 18.37
CA VAL A 409 -3.61 17.69 17.51
C VAL A 409 -5.08 17.32 17.46
N TYR A 410 -5.71 17.56 16.31
CA TYR A 410 -7.11 17.21 16.08
C TYR A 410 -7.23 15.78 15.54
N VAL A 411 -8.15 15.02 16.14
CA VAL A 411 -8.55 13.68 15.72
C VAL A 411 -10.07 13.62 15.66
N GLN A 412 -10.60 13.05 14.59
CA GLN A 412 -12.05 12.87 14.42
C GLN A 412 -12.60 11.85 15.42
N LEU A 413 -13.76 12.14 15.97
CA LEU A 413 -14.56 11.24 16.82
C LEU A 413 -15.77 10.68 16.04
N PRO A 414 -16.30 9.52 16.45
CA PRO A 414 -17.44 8.90 15.83
C PRO A 414 -18.74 9.63 16.21
N PHE A 415 -19.73 9.55 15.31
CA PHE A 415 -21.10 9.78 15.65
C PHE A 415 -21.72 8.51 16.27
N MET A 416 -22.93 8.62 16.80
CA MET A 416 -23.63 7.50 17.43
C MET A 416 -23.79 6.31 16.47
N GLU A 417 -24.02 6.58 15.19
CA GLU A 417 -24.22 5.58 14.13
C GLU A 417 -22.95 4.82 13.77
N ASP A 418 -21.79 5.39 14.04
CA ASP A 418 -20.49 4.76 13.78
C ASP A 418 -20.12 3.74 14.88
N LEU A 419 -20.72 3.85 16.05
CA LEU A 419 -20.43 2.99 17.18
C LEU A 419 -20.99 1.58 16.97
N ARG A 420 -20.16 0.57 17.23
CA ARG A 420 -20.56 -0.82 17.26
C ARG A 420 -20.67 -1.28 18.71
N GLN A 421 -21.85 -1.75 19.08
CA GLN A 421 -22.11 -2.27 20.41
C GLN A 421 -21.91 -3.78 20.42
N PHE A 422 -20.96 -4.23 21.24
CA PHE A 422 -20.70 -5.65 21.45
C PHE A 422 -21.00 -6.00 22.90
N THR A 423 -21.74 -7.09 23.10
CA THR A 423 -21.96 -7.66 24.41
C THR A 423 -21.06 -8.89 24.58
N PHE A 424 -20.10 -8.79 25.48
CA PHE A 424 -19.19 -9.89 25.79
C PHE A 424 -19.61 -10.56 27.11
N PRO A 425 -19.39 -11.88 27.25
CA PRO A 425 -19.58 -12.54 28.54
C PRO A 425 -18.59 -11.99 29.57
N SER A 426 -18.99 -11.98 30.84
CA SER A 426 -18.11 -11.53 31.93
C SER A 426 -16.84 -12.37 31.99
N LEU A 427 -15.69 -11.69 32.13
CA LEU A 427 -14.39 -12.34 32.33
C LEU A 427 -14.19 -12.87 33.79
N GLU A 428 -15.07 -12.51 34.71
CA GLU A 428 -15.04 -12.94 36.13
C GLU A 428 -15.50 -14.40 36.33
N ASN A 429 -15.80 -15.10 35.26
CA ASN A 429 -16.16 -16.51 35.35
C ASN A 429 -14.94 -17.37 35.77
N LYS A 430 -15.10 -18.24 36.79
CA LYS A 430 -14.06 -19.15 37.27
C LYS A 430 -13.40 -19.99 36.16
N LYS A 431 -14.11 -20.29 35.07
CA LYS A 431 -13.56 -21.04 33.93
C LYS A 431 -12.65 -20.19 33.02
N SER A 432 -12.74 -18.86 33.11
CA SER A 432 -11.99 -17.91 32.27
C SER A 432 -10.87 -17.22 33.04
N LYS A 433 -10.76 -17.47 34.35
CA LYS A 433 -9.72 -16.84 35.18
C LYS A 433 -8.40 -17.60 34.98
N PRO A 434 -7.33 -16.93 34.49
CA PRO A 434 -6.03 -17.55 34.33
C PRO A 434 -5.40 -17.88 35.68
N SER A 435 -4.54 -18.90 35.73
CA SER A 435 -3.71 -19.20 36.89
C SER A 435 -2.53 -18.22 36.99
N GLU A 436 -1.89 -18.14 38.16
CA GLU A 436 -0.71 -17.30 38.35
C GLU A 436 0.44 -17.69 37.43
N SER A 437 0.64 -19.00 37.20
CA SER A 437 1.65 -19.50 36.24
C SER A 437 1.34 -19.11 34.79
N GLN A 438 0.07 -19.05 34.41
CA GLN A 438 -0.34 -18.57 33.09
C GLN A 438 -0.11 -17.08 32.92
N LEU A 439 -0.39 -16.30 33.97
CA LEU A 439 -0.11 -14.85 33.97
C LEU A 439 1.40 -14.59 33.86
N SER A 440 2.20 -15.28 34.69
CA SER A 440 3.66 -15.16 34.65
C SER A 440 4.26 -15.51 33.29
N ALA A 441 3.75 -16.57 32.62
CA ALA A 441 4.20 -16.93 31.27
C ALA A 441 3.85 -15.86 30.22
N VAL A 442 2.69 -15.20 30.37
CA VAL A 442 2.30 -14.08 29.49
C VAL A 442 3.17 -12.85 29.78
N ASP A 443 3.41 -12.52 31.05
CA ASP A 443 4.25 -11.38 31.45
C ASP A 443 5.67 -11.57 30.92
N SER A 444 6.27 -12.74 31.09
CA SER A 444 7.60 -13.06 30.55
C SER A 444 7.67 -12.93 29.02
N LEU A 445 6.59 -13.31 28.31
CA LEU A 445 6.53 -13.12 26.87
C LEU A 445 6.45 -11.64 26.50
N ILE A 446 5.64 -10.85 27.21
CA ILE A 446 5.52 -9.41 26.94
C ILE A 446 6.87 -8.75 27.16
N ASP A 447 7.54 -9.02 28.28
CA ASP A 447 8.85 -8.43 28.62
C ASP A 447 9.91 -8.80 27.57
N SER A 448 9.92 -10.05 27.11
CA SER A 448 10.86 -10.50 26.07
C SER A 448 10.58 -9.92 24.68
N MET A 449 9.39 -9.37 24.45
CA MET A 449 8.98 -8.76 23.18
C MET A 449 8.86 -7.24 23.26
N MET A 450 9.39 -6.60 24.30
CA MET A 450 9.42 -5.15 24.40
C MET A 450 10.22 -4.57 23.22
N LEU A 451 9.63 -3.53 22.59
CA LEU A 451 10.26 -2.78 21.50
C LEU A 451 10.99 -1.53 22.00
N VAL A 452 11.10 -1.37 23.29
CA VAL A 452 11.88 -0.33 23.96
C VAL A 452 12.94 -1.04 24.77
N LYS A 453 14.21 -0.69 24.58
CA LYS A 453 15.34 -1.20 25.34
C LYS A 453 16.02 -0.02 26.02
N GLU A 454 16.59 -0.24 27.19
CA GLU A 454 17.54 0.68 27.82
C GLU A 454 18.91 0.44 27.18
N ASP A 455 19.58 1.51 26.74
CA ASP A 455 20.97 1.45 26.30
C ASP A 455 21.95 1.39 27.49
N GLU A 456 23.24 1.30 27.24
CA GLU A 456 24.28 1.26 28.26
C GLU A 456 24.34 2.53 29.12
N MET A 457 23.75 3.64 28.67
CA MET A 457 23.65 4.91 29.39
C MET A 457 22.35 5.05 30.18
N GLY A 458 21.44 4.05 30.12
CA GLY A 458 20.14 4.07 30.78
C GLY A 458 19.10 4.91 30.03
N GLU A 459 19.32 5.22 28.75
CA GLU A 459 18.35 5.91 27.91
C GLU A 459 17.44 4.88 27.19
N GLU A 460 16.14 5.19 27.10
CA GLU A 460 15.18 4.35 26.39
C GLU A 460 15.36 4.49 24.87
N VAL A 461 15.79 3.42 24.23
CA VAL A 461 15.89 3.32 22.76
C VAL A 461 14.68 2.59 22.19
N ASP A 462 13.93 3.27 21.32
CA ASP A 462 12.78 2.70 20.61
C ASP A 462 13.23 1.94 19.37
N LEU A 463 13.07 0.62 19.37
CA LEU A 463 13.37 -0.26 18.25
C LEU A 463 12.31 -0.14 17.13
N PHE A 464 11.11 0.35 17.44
CA PHE A 464 10.02 0.52 16.48
C PHE A 464 9.84 1.99 16.11
N LYS A 465 10.62 2.45 15.13
CA LYS A 465 10.49 3.82 14.60
C LYS A 465 9.58 3.80 13.37
N VAL A 466 8.34 4.31 13.50
CA VAL A 466 7.32 4.33 12.41
C VAL A 466 7.86 4.93 11.10
N HIS A 467 8.73 5.95 11.18
CA HIS A 467 9.31 6.59 10.00
C HIS A 467 10.37 5.74 9.27
N HIS A 468 10.82 4.63 9.88
CA HIS A 468 11.69 3.65 9.24
C HIS A 468 10.93 2.47 8.62
N LEU A 469 9.62 2.33 8.91
CA LEU A 469 8.82 1.21 8.43
C LEU A 469 8.25 1.49 7.03
N PRO A 470 8.75 0.82 5.97
CA PRO A 470 8.22 0.99 4.63
C PRO A 470 6.90 0.24 4.47
N ASN A 471 6.00 0.75 3.61
CA ASN A 471 4.82 0.01 3.18
C ASN A 471 5.22 -1.03 2.11
N PRO A 472 5.16 -2.35 2.38
CA PRO A 472 5.65 -3.36 1.45
C PRO A 472 4.91 -3.37 0.11
N SER A 473 3.59 -3.16 0.12
CA SER A 473 2.80 -3.09 -1.11
C SER A 473 3.22 -1.93 -1.98
N PHE A 474 3.43 -0.75 -1.38
CA PHE A 474 3.87 0.43 -2.10
C PHE A 474 5.27 0.24 -2.70
N GLN A 475 6.21 -0.27 -1.90
CA GLN A 475 7.58 -0.53 -2.34
C GLN A 475 7.61 -1.59 -3.46
N ARG A 476 6.79 -2.65 -3.34
CA ARG A 476 6.70 -3.68 -4.38
C ARG A 476 6.17 -3.12 -5.70
N HIS A 477 5.14 -2.29 -5.67
CA HIS A 477 4.65 -1.62 -6.89
C HIS A 477 5.75 -0.78 -7.54
N PHE A 478 6.47 0.01 -6.73
CA PHE A 478 7.58 0.82 -7.21
C PHE A 478 8.65 -0.04 -7.94
N GLN A 479 9.07 -1.14 -7.34
CA GLN A 479 10.04 -2.07 -7.95
C GLN A 479 9.53 -2.65 -9.28
N CYS A 480 8.28 -3.14 -9.28
CA CYS A 480 7.70 -3.75 -10.47
C CYS A 480 7.50 -2.76 -11.62
N LEU A 481 7.01 -1.55 -11.32
CA LEU A 481 6.80 -0.50 -12.32
C LEU A 481 8.12 -0.07 -12.96
N HIS A 482 9.15 0.15 -12.15
CA HIS A 482 10.47 0.48 -12.64
C HIS A 482 11.04 -0.64 -13.53
N HIS A 483 11.04 -1.89 -13.03
CA HIS A 483 11.57 -3.02 -13.78
C HIS A 483 10.86 -3.19 -15.14
N ARG A 484 9.53 -3.09 -15.16
CA ARG A 484 8.75 -3.18 -16.40
C ARG A 484 9.02 -2.03 -17.36
N ALA A 485 9.29 -0.83 -16.84
CA ALA A 485 9.60 0.33 -17.67
C ALA A 485 10.96 0.20 -18.38
N VAL A 486 11.97 -0.34 -17.68
CA VAL A 486 13.34 -0.53 -18.23
C VAL A 486 13.45 -1.84 -19.01
N HIS A 487 12.74 -2.89 -18.59
CA HIS A 487 12.79 -4.23 -19.19
C HIS A 487 11.36 -4.70 -19.53
N PRO A 488 10.74 -4.19 -20.61
CA PRO A 488 9.33 -4.44 -20.93
C PRO A 488 9.01 -5.92 -21.16
N ASP A 489 9.95 -6.69 -21.73
CA ASP A 489 9.77 -8.10 -22.09
C ASP A 489 10.23 -9.09 -21.01
N SER A 490 10.83 -8.61 -19.92
CA SER A 490 11.32 -9.47 -18.85
C SER A 490 10.24 -9.81 -17.83
N PRO A 491 10.28 -11.00 -17.20
CA PRO A 491 9.38 -11.31 -16.09
C PRO A 491 9.62 -10.36 -14.92
N LEU A 492 8.59 -10.09 -14.12
CA LEU A 492 8.72 -9.21 -12.95
C LEU A 492 9.74 -9.78 -11.95
N PRO A 493 10.55 -8.94 -11.28
CA PRO A 493 11.59 -9.38 -10.37
C PRO A 493 11.00 -10.09 -9.15
N SER A 494 11.78 -10.95 -8.50
CA SER A 494 11.40 -11.52 -7.20
C SER A 494 11.28 -10.43 -6.13
N ILE A 495 10.57 -10.72 -5.04
CA ILE A 495 10.47 -9.79 -3.91
C ILE A 495 11.83 -9.76 -3.20
N GLU A 496 12.40 -8.57 -3.01
CA GLU A 496 13.67 -8.41 -2.31
C GLU A 496 13.56 -8.85 -0.83
N PRO A 497 14.62 -9.49 -0.27
CA PRO A 497 14.58 -10.02 1.10
C PRO A 497 14.24 -8.97 2.17
N TRP A 498 14.79 -7.76 2.07
CA TRP A 498 14.51 -6.67 3.00
C TRP A 498 13.02 -6.28 3.00
N LEU A 499 12.36 -6.38 1.85
CA LEU A 499 10.93 -6.08 1.72
C LEU A 499 10.07 -7.17 2.36
N GLN A 500 10.50 -8.44 2.25
CA GLN A 500 9.85 -9.55 2.95
C GLN A 500 10.02 -9.42 4.47
N ALA A 501 11.18 -8.95 4.92
CA ALA A 501 11.50 -8.75 6.33
C ALA A 501 10.84 -7.51 6.95
N ALA A 502 10.37 -6.54 6.15
CA ALA A 502 9.90 -5.22 6.61
C ALA A 502 8.81 -5.27 7.68
N LEU A 503 7.96 -6.30 7.69
CA LEU A 503 6.89 -6.50 8.69
C LEU A 503 7.14 -7.74 9.57
N GLN A 504 8.34 -8.29 9.58
CA GLN A 504 8.71 -9.38 10.48
C GLN A 504 9.18 -8.81 11.84
N ARG A 505 9.20 -9.67 12.83
CA ARG A 505 9.75 -9.30 14.14
C ARG A 505 11.23 -8.95 13.99
N PRO A 506 11.72 -7.91 14.69
CA PRO A 506 13.15 -7.65 14.76
C PRO A 506 13.92 -8.89 15.24
N LEU A 507 15.10 -9.15 14.66
CA LEU A 507 15.87 -10.38 14.95
C LEU A 507 16.19 -10.52 16.44
N ALA A 508 16.58 -9.42 17.10
CA ALA A 508 16.84 -9.40 18.54
C ALA A 508 15.61 -9.85 19.35
N VAL A 509 14.41 -9.33 19.03
CA VAL A 509 13.16 -9.73 19.69
C VAL A 509 12.80 -11.17 19.36
N ALA A 510 13.06 -11.62 18.13
CA ALA A 510 12.78 -13.00 17.72
C ALA A 510 13.63 -14.01 18.50
N ALA A 511 14.89 -13.67 18.78
CA ALA A 511 15.78 -14.52 19.60
C ALA A 511 15.36 -14.54 21.07
N CYS A 512 15.10 -13.39 21.69
CA CYS A 512 14.72 -13.29 23.09
C CYS A 512 13.38 -13.96 23.43
N CYS A 513 12.42 -13.99 22.50
CA CYS A 513 11.07 -14.48 22.78
C CYS A 513 10.90 -16.01 22.57
N GLN A 514 11.92 -16.76 22.13
CA GLN A 514 11.78 -18.19 21.83
C GLN A 514 11.42 -19.02 23.08
N ALA A 515 12.19 -18.89 24.16
CA ALA A 515 11.96 -19.62 25.40
C ALA A 515 10.61 -19.24 26.06
N PRO A 516 10.25 -17.95 26.22
CA PRO A 516 8.93 -17.56 26.72
C PRO A 516 7.76 -18.07 25.85
N LEU A 517 7.91 -18.13 24.52
CA LEU A 517 6.90 -18.70 23.63
C LEU A 517 6.68 -20.20 23.86
N GLU A 518 7.73 -20.97 24.14
CA GLU A 518 7.62 -22.38 24.46
C GLU A 518 6.95 -22.60 25.82
N GLU A 519 7.27 -21.77 26.80
CA GLU A 519 6.62 -21.81 28.13
C GLU A 519 5.13 -21.45 28.01
N LEU A 520 4.80 -20.43 27.21
CA LEU A 520 3.42 -20.07 26.92
C LEU A 520 2.65 -21.22 26.26
N LYS A 521 3.25 -21.91 25.27
CA LYS A 521 2.63 -23.07 24.62
C LYS A 521 2.35 -24.21 25.61
N LYS A 522 3.21 -24.42 26.59
CA LYS A 522 3.01 -25.40 27.65
C LYS A 522 1.87 -24.99 28.58
N SER A 523 1.80 -23.70 28.93
CA SER A 523 0.78 -23.17 29.84
C SER A 523 -0.61 -23.07 29.19
N PHE A 524 -0.67 -22.94 27.86
CA PHE A 524 -1.90 -22.85 27.07
C PHE A 524 -1.94 -23.89 25.95
N PRO A 525 -2.09 -25.19 26.26
CA PRO A 525 -2.13 -26.23 25.24
C PRO A 525 -3.37 -26.03 24.35
N LEU A 526 -3.13 -25.86 23.04
CA LEU A 526 -4.19 -25.76 22.06
C LEU A 526 -4.90 -27.10 21.91
N LYS A 527 -6.22 -27.11 22.07
CA LYS A 527 -7.09 -28.26 21.79
C LYS A 527 -7.87 -27.95 20.51
N GLN A 528 -7.91 -28.91 19.60
CA GLN A 528 -8.76 -28.82 18.42
C GLN A 528 -10.22 -28.79 18.87
N VAL A 529 -10.91 -27.68 18.62
CA VAL A 529 -12.33 -27.56 18.95
C VAL A 529 -13.11 -28.09 17.76
N GLU A 530 -13.78 -29.22 17.94
CA GLU A 530 -14.82 -29.64 16.99
C GLU A 530 -15.94 -28.58 17.01
N LYS A 531 -16.27 -28.01 15.86
CA LYS A 531 -17.41 -27.09 15.74
C LYS A 531 -18.65 -27.82 16.22
N LYS A 532 -19.13 -27.48 17.41
CA LYS A 532 -20.45 -27.96 17.85
C LYS A 532 -21.47 -27.44 16.82
N LYS A 533 -22.11 -28.36 16.13
CA LYS A 533 -23.17 -28.09 15.13
C LYS A 533 -24.42 -27.38 15.68
N GLN A 534 -24.39 -26.89 16.92
CA GLN A 534 -25.49 -26.18 17.53
C GLN A 534 -25.06 -24.77 17.91
N LEU A 535 -25.22 -23.85 16.98
CA LEU A 535 -25.39 -22.44 17.32
C LEU A 535 -26.73 -22.32 18.07
N LYS A 536 -26.66 -21.96 19.35
CA LYS A 536 -27.87 -21.62 20.09
C LYS A 536 -28.53 -20.44 19.38
N THR A 537 -29.79 -20.55 19.03
CA THR A 537 -30.56 -19.47 18.43
C THR A 537 -30.68 -18.29 19.40
N SER A 538 -30.88 -17.09 18.86
CA SER A 538 -31.09 -15.87 19.66
C SER A 538 -32.18 -16.02 20.75
N SER A 539 -33.26 -16.78 20.50
CA SER A 539 -34.30 -17.10 21.45
C SER A 539 -33.82 -18.04 22.58
N GLN A 540 -32.82 -18.91 22.35
CA GLN A 540 -32.22 -19.77 23.38
C GLN A 540 -31.23 -19.02 24.26
N ILE A 541 -30.65 -17.93 23.76
CA ILE A 541 -29.70 -17.06 24.49
C ILE A 541 -30.45 -16.02 25.32
N PHE A 542 -31.56 -15.49 24.81
CA PHE A 542 -32.32 -14.40 25.40
C PHE A 542 -33.73 -14.77 25.89
N GLY A 543 -34.13 -16.05 25.82
CA GLY A 543 -35.40 -16.54 26.28
C GLY A 543 -35.52 -16.43 27.80
N ARG A 544 -36.59 -15.77 28.27
CA ARG A 544 -36.94 -15.63 29.68
C ARG A 544 -37.36 -16.96 30.31
N GLY A 545 -36.84 -17.20 31.49
CA GLY A 545 -37.39 -17.88 32.66
C GLY A 545 -37.99 -19.28 32.54
N PRO A 546 -37.92 -20.07 33.61
CA PRO A 546 -38.27 -21.47 33.60
C PRO A 546 -39.79 -21.64 33.67
N GLU A 547 -40.37 -22.36 32.72
CA GLU A 547 -41.66 -23.04 32.90
C GLU A 547 -41.49 -24.55 32.63
N GLU A 548 -42.20 -25.30 33.40
CA GLU A 548 -42.12 -26.69 33.72
C GLU A 548 -42.21 -27.71 32.55
N PRO A 549 -41.84 -28.98 32.80
CA PRO A 549 -41.71 -29.96 31.74
C PRO A 549 -43.01 -30.66 31.47
N ASP A 550 -43.50 -30.61 30.27
CA ASP A 550 -44.40 -31.64 29.80
C ASP A 550 -44.34 -31.95 28.29
N ALA A 551 -44.33 -33.23 28.05
CA ALA A 551 -44.78 -33.98 26.88
C ALA A 551 -43.98 -33.89 25.59
N LYS A 552 -43.35 -35.01 25.30
CA LYS A 552 -42.91 -35.48 23.99
C LYS A 552 -43.77 -34.97 22.85
N ARG A 553 -43.18 -34.09 22.03
CA ARG A 553 -43.56 -33.88 20.64
C ARG A 553 -42.39 -34.09 19.69
N SER A 554 -42.66 -34.85 18.68
CA SER A 554 -41.81 -35.28 17.60
C SER A 554 -40.99 -34.14 17.01
N ARG A 555 -39.70 -34.42 16.75
CA ARG A 555 -38.79 -33.61 15.98
C ARG A 555 -39.33 -33.48 14.54
N GLU A 556 -39.85 -32.37 14.20
CA GLU A 556 -40.03 -31.93 12.83
C GLU A 556 -39.45 -30.52 12.72
N ASP A 557 -38.46 -30.38 11.84
CA ASP A 557 -37.98 -29.18 11.17
C ASP A 557 -37.73 -27.92 12.02
N GLU A 558 -36.55 -27.87 12.70
CA GLU A 558 -35.94 -26.60 13.05
C GLU A 558 -35.29 -25.98 11.79
N LYS A 559 -36.00 -25.01 11.22
CA LYS A 559 -35.46 -24.14 10.15
C LYS A 559 -34.36 -23.28 10.74
N ASP A 560 -33.14 -23.39 10.20
CA ASP A 560 -32.04 -22.48 10.45
C ASP A 560 -32.43 -21.05 10.06
N PHE A 561 -32.65 -20.19 11.05
CA PHE A 561 -32.93 -18.78 10.85
C PHE A 561 -31.60 -18.03 10.74
N ASN A 562 -31.25 -17.56 9.52
CA ASN A 562 -30.04 -16.80 9.29
C ASN A 562 -30.39 -15.29 9.20
N LEU A 563 -29.64 -14.43 9.89
CA LEU A 563 -29.85 -12.98 9.86
C LEU A 563 -29.77 -12.39 8.43
N ALA A 564 -29.04 -13.05 7.55
CA ALA A 564 -28.98 -12.70 6.12
C ALA A 564 -30.35 -12.84 5.42
N ASP A 565 -31.23 -13.72 5.95
CA ASP A 565 -32.58 -13.92 5.38
C ASP A 565 -33.55 -12.76 5.68
N ILE A 566 -33.25 -11.92 6.67
CA ILE A 566 -34.07 -10.73 7.02
C ILE A 566 -33.71 -9.54 6.14
N SER A 567 -32.49 -9.48 5.63
CA SER A 567 -32.01 -8.38 4.76
C SER A 567 -32.37 -8.59 3.28
N GLU A 568 -32.83 -9.78 2.90
CA GLU A 568 -33.25 -10.09 1.55
C GLU A 568 -34.75 -9.76 1.42
N GLY A 569 -35.08 -8.67 0.72
CA GLY A 569 -36.45 -8.36 0.33
C GLY A 569 -37.11 -9.56 -0.37
N THR A 570 -38.42 -9.68 -0.28
CA THR A 570 -39.20 -10.76 -0.89
C THR A 570 -38.87 -10.89 -2.36
N VAL A 571 -38.09 -11.91 -2.70
CA VAL A 571 -37.77 -12.24 -4.09
C VAL A 571 -39.04 -12.87 -4.71
N THR A 572 -39.60 -12.24 -5.74
CA THR A 572 -40.82 -12.71 -6.41
C THR A 572 -40.52 -13.35 -7.75
N SER A 573 -39.35 -13.14 -8.31
CA SER A 573 -38.89 -13.72 -9.58
C SER A 573 -37.37 -13.83 -9.63
N VAL A 574 -36.84 -14.68 -10.54
CA VAL A 574 -35.40 -14.82 -10.79
C VAL A 574 -34.90 -13.62 -11.57
N GLY A 575 -34.13 -12.73 -10.91
CA GLY A 575 -33.54 -11.53 -11.52
C GLY A 575 -32.33 -11.82 -12.41
N SER A 576 -31.82 -10.79 -13.07
CA SER A 576 -30.64 -10.87 -13.95
C SER A 576 -29.31 -10.71 -13.20
N VAL A 577 -29.33 -10.02 -12.04
CA VAL A 577 -28.12 -9.68 -11.28
C VAL A 577 -27.56 -10.89 -10.55
N THR A 578 -28.40 -11.58 -9.75
CA THR A 578 -28.00 -12.73 -8.93
C THR A 578 -28.94 -13.93 -9.12
N PRO A 579 -29.10 -14.47 -10.35
CA PRO A 579 -30.16 -15.45 -10.64
C PRO A 579 -30.04 -16.73 -9.81
N ALA A 580 -28.84 -17.21 -9.51
CA ALA A 580 -28.64 -18.39 -8.67
C ALA A 580 -29.10 -18.18 -7.21
N ARG A 581 -28.85 -16.99 -6.66
CA ARG A 581 -29.28 -16.60 -5.32
C ARG A 581 -30.80 -16.43 -5.26
N ASP A 582 -31.35 -15.69 -6.20
CA ASP A 582 -32.80 -15.45 -6.30
C ASP A 582 -33.55 -16.77 -6.42
N TYR A 583 -33.06 -17.69 -7.23
CA TYR A 583 -33.63 -19.03 -7.37
C TYR A 583 -33.62 -19.81 -6.05
N ARG A 584 -32.45 -19.84 -5.33
CA ARG A 584 -32.39 -20.50 -4.02
C ARG A 584 -33.35 -19.89 -3.01
N CYS A 585 -33.52 -18.56 -3.01
CA CYS A 585 -34.48 -17.86 -2.15
C CYS A 585 -35.92 -18.26 -2.52
N LEU A 586 -36.31 -18.25 -3.79
CA LEU A 586 -37.65 -18.64 -4.23
C LEU A 586 -37.99 -20.07 -3.84
N VAL A 587 -37.05 -21.01 -4.01
CA VAL A 587 -37.20 -22.42 -3.65
C VAL A 587 -37.30 -22.59 -2.13
N LYS A 588 -36.42 -21.92 -1.38
CA LYS A 588 -36.35 -21.98 0.09
C LYS A 588 -37.62 -21.39 0.73
N LEU A 589 -38.07 -20.24 0.27
CA LEU A 589 -39.25 -19.54 0.78
C LEU A 589 -40.58 -20.14 0.28
N LYS A 590 -40.52 -21.08 -0.68
CA LYS A 590 -41.69 -21.67 -1.35
C LYS A 590 -42.65 -20.59 -1.91
N SER A 591 -42.05 -19.46 -2.36
CA SER A 591 -42.79 -18.33 -2.89
C SER A 591 -43.44 -18.64 -4.25
N LEU A 592 -42.87 -19.61 -5.00
CA LEU A 592 -43.34 -20.12 -6.27
C LEU A 592 -43.31 -21.66 -6.28
N PRO A 593 -44.17 -22.32 -7.08
CA PRO A 593 -44.02 -23.74 -7.36
C PRO A 593 -42.65 -24.07 -7.90
N PHE A 594 -42.06 -25.17 -7.44
CA PHE A 594 -40.69 -25.55 -7.83
C PHE A 594 -40.48 -25.57 -9.35
N GLY A 595 -41.44 -26.09 -10.11
CA GLY A 595 -41.38 -26.11 -11.55
C GLY A 595 -41.32 -24.73 -12.21
N GLU A 596 -42.06 -23.74 -11.67
CA GLU A 596 -42.02 -22.37 -12.18
C GLU A 596 -40.70 -21.67 -11.83
N ALA A 597 -40.17 -21.87 -10.65
CA ALA A 597 -38.88 -21.34 -10.26
C ALA A 597 -37.77 -21.90 -11.17
N CYS A 598 -37.83 -23.21 -11.49
CA CYS A 598 -36.90 -23.84 -12.43
C CYS A 598 -37.01 -23.28 -13.86
N GLN A 599 -38.25 -23.02 -14.33
CA GLN A 599 -38.46 -22.42 -15.66
C GLN A 599 -37.89 -20.99 -15.73
N GLN A 600 -38.08 -20.19 -14.70
CA GLN A 600 -37.50 -18.84 -14.63
C GLN A 600 -35.95 -18.88 -14.63
N LEU A 601 -35.35 -19.79 -13.86
CA LEU A 601 -33.91 -19.94 -13.83
C LEU A 601 -33.34 -20.40 -15.19
N THR A 602 -33.94 -21.42 -15.78
CA THR A 602 -33.51 -21.93 -17.11
C THR A 602 -33.67 -20.88 -18.19
N HIS A 603 -34.76 -20.11 -18.15
CA HIS A 603 -34.94 -18.99 -19.08
C HIS A 603 -33.82 -17.95 -18.93
N ARG A 604 -33.41 -17.60 -17.68
CA ARG A 604 -32.29 -16.69 -17.44
C ARG A 604 -30.97 -17.27 -17.93
N ILE A 605 -30.68 -18.54 -17.69
CA ILE A 605 -29.48 -19.18 -18.22
C ILE A 605 -29.47 -19.10 -19.77
N GLU A 606 -30.60 -19.36 -20.43
CA GLU A 606 -30.70 -19.27 -21.87
C GLU A 606 -30.49 -17.86 -22.43
N GLN A 607 -30.98 -16.82 -21.74
CA GLN A 607 -30.73 -15.42 -22.08
C GLN A 607 -29.24 -15.06 -21.94
N LEU A 608 -28.60 -15.47 -20.84
CA LEU A 608 -27.19 -15.20 -20.59
C LEU A 608 -26.30 -15.91 -21.66
N LEU A 609 -26.62 -17.16 -22.02
CA LEU A 609 -25.89 -17.91 -23.04
C LEU A 609 -26.14 -17.36 -24.46
N GLY A 610 -27.30 -16.72 -24.69
CA GLY A 610 -27.62 -16.05 -25.94
C GLY A 610 -26.68 -14.92 -26.30
N ASN A 611 -26.13 -14.21 -25.30
CA ASN A 611 -25.19 -13.12 -25.50
C ASN A 611 -23.78 -13.55 -25.95
N LYS A 612 -23.47 -14.86 -25.92
CA LYS A 612 -22.19 -15.47 -26.35
C LYS A 612 -20.92 -14.86 -25.73
N LYS A 613 -21.04 -14.07 -24.67
CA LYS A 613 -19.87 -13.48 -23.94
C LYS A 613 -19.39 -14.46 -22.90
N THR A 614 -18.08 -14.77 -22.89
CA THR A 614 -17.44 -15.67 -21.94
C THR A 614 -17.57 -15.19 -20.48
N ALA A 615 -17.67 -13.89 -20.26
CA ALA A 615 -17.90 -13.28 -18.95
C ALA A 615 -19.19 -13.79 -18.26
N TYR A 616 -20.21 -14.19 -19.02
CA TYR A 616 -21.45 -14.72 -18.44
C TYR A 616 -21.41 -16.22 -18.17
N TYR A 617 -20.40 -16.94 -18.67
CA TYR A 617 -20.34 -18.41 -18.54
C TYR A 617 -20.21 -18.85 -17.09
N MET A 618 -19.38 -18.18 -16.27
CA MET A 618 -19.26 -18.48 -14.85
C MET A 618 -20.59 -18.27 -14.10
N LYS A 619 -21.32 -17.21 -14.46
CA LYS A 619 -22.65 -16.94 -13.89
C LYS A 619 -23.65 -18.01 -14.25
N CYS A 620 -23.62 -18.49 -15.51
CA CYS A 620 -24.45 -19.62 -15.96
C CYS A 620 -24.09 -20.91 -15.23
N ILE A 621 -22.82 -21.19 -15.03
CA ILE A 621 -22.34 -22.37 -14.29
C ILE A 621 -22.87 -22.36 -12.85
N THR A 622 -22.75 -21.22 -12.16
CA THR A 622 -23.29 -21.06 -10.81
C THR A 622 -24.82 -21.28 -10.76
N CYS A 623 -25.54 -20.87 -11.80
CA CYS A 623 -26.98 -21.14 -11.91
C CYS A 623 -27.28 -22.63 -12.13
N VAL A 624 -26.52 -23.33 -12.98
CA VAL A 624 -26.66 -24.77 -13.20
C VAL A 624 -26.33 -25.56 -11.95
N GLN A 625 -25.29 -25.18 -11.20
CA GLN A 625 -24.95 -25.77 -9.91
C GLN A 625 -26.09 -25.58 -8.88
N ALA A 626 -26.61 -24.35 -8.77
CA ALA A 626 -27.73 -24.07 -7.87
C ALA A 626 -28.98 -24.90 -8.24
N PHE A 627 -29.26 -25.07 -9.54
CA PHE A 627 -30.36 -25.91 -10.02
C PHE A 627 -30.15 -27.37 -9.59
N ARG A 628 -28.94 -27.90 -9.81
CA ARG A 628 -28.58 -29.28 -9.40
C ARG A 628 -28.77 -29.50 -7.90
N GLU A 629 -28.17 -28.62 -7.09
CA GLU A 629 -28.24 -28.71 -5.63
C GLU A 629 -29.66 -28.72 -5.07
N GLU A 630 -30.49 -27.79 -5.53
CA GLU A 630 -31.88 -27.70 -5.05
C GLU A 630 -32.73 -28.86 -5.58
N SER A 631 -32.46 -29.35 -6.79
CA SER A 631 -33.12 -30.55 -7.34
C SER A 631 -32.79 -31.81 -6.52
N VAL A 632 -31.55 -31.98 -6.08
CA VAL A 632 -31.12 -33.08 -5.19
C VAL A 632 -31.81 -32.95 -3.82
N LYS A 633 -31.82 -31.76 -3.22
CA LYS A 633 -32.43 -31.50 -1.91
C LYS A 633 -33.93 -31.80 -1.89
N LEU A 634 -34.62 -31.53 -2.98
CA LEU A 634 -36.07 -31.72 -3.10
C LEU A 634 -36.45 -33.10 -3.69
N GLY A 635 -35.47 -33.92 -4.02
CA GLY A 635 -35.70 -35.24 -4.60
C GLY A 635 -36.32 -35.21 -6.00
N ASN A 636 -36.17 -34.11 -6.75
CA ASN A 636 -36.75 -33.93 -8.06
C ASN A 636 -35.64 -33.80 -9.15
N ALA A 637 -35.17 -34.94 -9.64
CA ALA A 637 -34.08 -35.01 -10.60
C ALA A 637 -34.49 -34.74 -12.04
N ASP A 638 -35.78 -34.96 -12.39
CA ASP A 638 -36.24 -35.01 -13.79
C ASP A 638 -36.14 -33.65 -14.49
N LEU A 639 -36.49 -32.56 -13.84
CA LEU A 639 -36.43 -31.21 -14.41
C LEU A 639 -34.99 -30.81 -14.70
N TYR A 640 -34.08 -31.07 -13.80
CA TYR A 640 -32.65 -30.77 -13.97
C TYR A 640 -32.01 -31.63 -15.03
N ASN A 641 -32.20 -32.96 -14.95
CA ASN A 641 -31.62 -33.91 -15.92
C ASN A 641 -32.16 -33.65 -17.35
N GLY A 642 -33.47 -33.38 -17.48
CA GLY A 642 -34.08 -33.01 -18.75
C GLY A 642 -33.51 -31.71 -19.34
N TYR A 643 -33.32 -30.70 -18.49
CA TYR A 643 -32.69 -29.44 -18.90
C TYR A 643 -31.24 -29.63 -19.36
N LEU A 644 -30.39 -30.31 -18.57
CA LEU A 644 -29.00 -30.50 -18.91
C LEU A 644 -28.80 -31.32 -20.20
N GLN A 645 -29.67 -32.33 -20.45
CA GLN A 645 -29.69 -33.07 -21.74
C GLN A 645 -30.09 -32.18 -22.91
N SER A 646 -31.09 -31.34 -22.72
CA SER A 646 -31.53 -30.40 -23.77
C SER A 646 -30.41 -29.40 -24.09
N LEU A 647 -29.76 -28.85 -23.06
CA LEU A 647 -28.63 -27.96 -23.20
C LEU A 647 -27.49 -28.62 -23.99
N LYS A 648 -27.08 -29.85 -23.66
CA LYS A 648 -26.03 -30.60 -24.39
C LYS A 648 -26.36 -30.74 -25.90
N ARG A 649 -27.60 -31.04 -26.22
CA ARG A 649 -28.03 -31.16 -27.63
C ARG A 649 -27.95 -29.84 -28.38
N SER A 650 -28.16 -28.72 -27.72
CA SER A 650 -28.14 -27.39 -28.32
C SER A 650 -26.74 -26.81 -28.52
N ILE A 651 -25.73 -27.33 -27.82
CA ILE A 651 -24.35 -26.82 -27.85
C ILE A 651 -23.75 -26.73 -29.25
N PRO A 652 -23.79 -27.77 -30.10
CA PRO A 652 -23.17 -27.70 -31.42
C PRO A 652 -23.81 -26.66 -32.34
N SER A 653 -25.14 -26.49 -32.27
CA SER A 653 -25.87 -25.52 -33.08
C SER A 653 -25.68 -24.07 -32.64
N ARG A 654 -25.34 -23.83 -31.36
CA ARG A 654 -25.21 -22.51 -30.76
C ARG A 654 -23.76 -22.03 -30.63
N GLY A 655 -22.76 -22.89 -30.88
CA GLY A 655 -21.35 -22.57 -30.77
C GLY A 655 -20.88 -22.38 -29.33
N LEU A 656 -21.47 -23.08 -28.34
CA LEU A 656 -21.19 -22.98 -26.92
C LEU A 656 -20.21 -24.06 -26.43
N ALA A 657 -19.24 -24.49 -27.26
CA ALA A 657 -18.28 -25.54 -26.88
C ALA A 657 -17.45 -25.16 -25.62
N ILE A 658 -16.97 -23.94 -25.53
CA ILE A 658 -16.20 -23.44 -24.38
C ILE A 658 -17.03 -23.51 -23.08
N PHE A 659 -18.29 -23.13 -23.13
CA PHE A 659 -19.19 -23.24 -21.98
C PHE A 659 -19.39 -24.70 -21.52
N TRP A 660 -19.49 -25.65 -22.51
CA TRP A 660 -19.58 -27.06 -22.18
C TRP A 660 -18.29 -27.60 -21.54
N ASP A 661 -17.14 -27.19 -22.04
CA ASP A 661 -15.84 -27.58 -21.46
C ASP A 661 -15.71 -27.12 -19.99
N LEU A 662 -16.22 -25.95 -19.65
CA LEU A 662 -16.27 -25.47 -18.26
C LEU A 662 -17.22 -26.31 -17.38
N LEU A 663 -18.39 -26.74 -17.90
CA LEU A 663 -19.28 -27.63 -17.17
C LEU A 663 -18.64 -29.01 -16.92
N VAL A 664 -17.83 -29.49 -17.85
CA VAL A 664 -17.05 -30.72 -17.73
C VAL A 664 -15.93 -30.55 -16.69
N GLN A 665 -15.24 -29.43 -16.71
CA GLN A 665 -14.18 -29.10 -15.76
C GLN A 665 -14.71 -29.06 -14.32
N ASP A 666 -15.88 -28.45 -14.10
CA ASP A 666 -16.53 -28.38 -12.80
C ASP A 666 -17.28 -29.67 -12.42
N ALA A 667 -17.18 -30.72 -13.23
CA ALA A 667 -17.81 -32.01 -13.03
C ALA A 667 -19.33 -31.95 -12.72
N ILE A 668 -20.05 -31.06 -13.40
CA ILE A 668 -21.50 -30.86 -13.23
C ILE A 668 -22.26 -31.95 -13.97
N THR A 669 -22.47 -33.09 -13.32
CA THR A 669 -23.09 -34.30 -13.86
C THR A 669 -24.61 -34.30 -13.80
N LEU A 670 -25.26 -35.22 -14.52
CA LEU A 670 -26.65 -35.60 -14.24
C LEU A 670 -26.77 -36.10 -12.78
N ILE A 671 -27.97 -35.94 -12.23
CA ILE A 671 -28.29 -36.48 -10.90
C ILE A 671 -28.54 -37.98 -11.06
N SER A 672 -27.81 -38.82 -10.33
CA SER A 672 -27.88 -40.25 -10.40
C SER A 672 -28.89 -40.86 -9.43
N LYS A 673 -29.20 -42.16 -9.57
CA LYS A 673 -30.05 -42.94 -8.64
C LYS A 673 -29.47 -42.98 -7.25
N ASP A 674 -28.14 -42.95 -7.12
CA ASP A 674 -27.46 -42.97 -5.82
C ASP A 674 -27.67 -41.64 -5.05
N GLU A 675 -27.99 -40.57 -5.73
CA GLU A 675 -28.22 -39.23 -5.14
C GLU A 675 -29.73 -38.99 -4.86
N VAL A 676 -30.58 -39.44 -5.77
CA VAL A 676 -32.05 -39.31 -5.69
C VAL A 676 -32.71 -40.57 -6.22
N GLU A 677 -33.47 -41.30 -5.37
CA GLU A 677 -34.12 -42.56 -5.73
C GLU A 677 -35.05 -42.49 -6.94
N GLY A 678 -35.61 -41.27 -7.21
CA GLY A 678 -36.48 -41.02 -8.42
C GLY A 678 -35.73 -40.82 -9.70
N SER A 679 -34.41 -40.78 -9.71
CA SER A 679 -33.65 -40.56 -10.96
C SER A 679 -33.62 -41.81 -11.82
N THR A 680 -33.61 -41.63 -13.17
CA THR A 680 -33.54 -42.70 -14.16
C THR A 680 -32.09 -43.12 -14.48
N PHE A 681 -31.06 -42.31 -14.12
CA PHE A 681 -29.67 -42.52 -14.51
C PHE A 681 -28.84 -43.23 -13.42
N SER A 682 -27.98 -44.16 -13.85
CA SER A 682 -26.96 -44.71 -13.00
C SER A 682 -25.77 -43.76 -12.83
N LYS A 683 -24.96 -43.95 -11.81
CA LYS A 683 -23.74 -43.13 -11.55
C LYS A 683 -22.76 -43.17 -12.74
N GLN A 684 -22.63 -44.32 -13.36
CA GLN A 684 -21.76 -44.49 -14.56
C GLN A 684 -22.29 -43.70 -15.76
N GLU A 685 -23.57 -43.76 -16.01
CA GLU A 685 -24.22 -42.99 -17.08
C GLU A 685 -24.14 -41.48 -16.84
N ALA A 686 -24.29 -41.04 -15.58
CA ALA A 686 -24.15 -39.65 -15.23
C ALA A 686 -22.73 -39.11 -15.47
N GLN A 687 -21.70 -39.91 -15.18
CA GLN A 687 -20.30 -39.57 -15.47
C GLN A 687 -19.98 -39.62 -16.96
N GLN A 688 -20.44 -40.65 -17.67
CA GLN A 688 -20.24 -40.77 -19.12
C GLN A 688 -20.94 -39.66 -19.91
N PHE A 689 -22.01 -39.08 -19.35
CA PHE A 689 -22.71 -37.97 -19.95
C PHE A 689 -21.81 -36.74 -20.20
N LEU A 690 -20.80 -36.51 -19.36
CA LEU A 690 -19.84 -35.38 -19.51
C LEU A 690 -18.76 -35.66 -20.56
N VAL A 691 -18.49 -36.93 -20.92
CA VAL A 691 -17.43 -37.25 -21.90
C VAL A 691 -17.82 -36.71 -23.26
N ALA A 692 -16.93 -35.96 -23.86
CA ALA A 692 -17.14 -35.31 -25.15
C ALA A 692 -17.31 -36.34 -26.28
N GLN A 693 -18.27 -36.13 -27.18
CA GLN A 693 -18.22 -36.76 -28.50
C GLN A 693 -16.98 -36.23 -29.24
N GLU A 694 -16.15 -37.16 -29.73
CA GLU A 694 -14.93 -36.87 -30.51
C GLU A 694 -15.18 -35.79 -31.57
N ARG A 695 -14.28 -34.80 -31.60
CA ARG A 695 -14.23 -33.78 -32.64
C ARG A 695 -14.05 -34.42 -34.00
N ARG A 696 -15.02 -34.31 -34.89
CA ARG A 696 -14.78 -34.37 -36.31
C ARG A 696 -14.14 -33.06 -36.75
N GLU A 697 -12.93 -33.17 -37.27
CA GLU A 697 -12.08 -32.09 -37.76
C GLU A 697 -12.83 -31.18 -38.75
N ALA A 698 -12.82 -29.91 -38.49
CA ALA A 698 -12.95 -28.86 -39.48
C ALA A 698 -11.82 -27.84 -39.25
N ALA A 699 -11.04 -27.65 -40.28
CA ALA A 699 -9.80 -26.93 -40.39
C ALA A 699 -9.95 -25.42 -40.14
N ASP A 700 -8.82 -24.85 -39.64
CA ASP A 700 -8.35 -23.49 -39.79
C ASP A 700 -9.31 -22.31 -39.54
N VAL A 701 -9.27 -21.81 -38.30
CA VAL A 701 -9.19 -20.36 -38.00
C VAL A 701 -8.46 -20.20 -36.68
N ALA A 702 -7.35 -19.44 -36.69
CA ALA A 702 -6.57 -19.09 -35.53
C ALA A 702 -7.42 -18.34 -34.49
N PRO A 703 -7.27 -18.62 -33.16
CA PRO A 703 -8.01 -17.91 -32.14
C PRO A 703 -7.38 -16.54 -31.93
N ALA A 704 -8.19 -15.50 -32.07
CA ALA A 704 -7.92 -14.21 -31.47
C ALA A 704 -7.88 -14.37 -29.94
N VAL A 705 -6.79 -13.94 -29.33
CA VAL A 705 -6.61 -13.87 -27.88
C VAL A 705 -7.50 -12.74 -27.38
N GLU A 706 -8.61 -13.06 -26.75
CA GLU A 706 -9.42 -12.10 -26.01
C GLU A 706 -8.88 -11.97 -24.59
N ASP A 707 -8.63 -10.72 -24.21
CA ASP A 707 -8.12 -10.15 -23.00
C ASP A 707 -8.97 -10.53 -21.76
N PRO A 708 -8.36 -10.84 -20.61
CA PRO A 708 -9.11 -11.05 -19.36
C PRO A 708 -9.68 -9.71 -18.88
N GLY A 709 -10.99 -9.57 -18.99
CA GLY A 709 -11.74 -8.41 -18.56
C GLY A 709 -11.45 -8.00 -17.11
N ASP A 710 -11.38 -6.74 -16.96
CA ASP A 710 -11.16 -5.85 -15.83
C ASP A 710 -11.66 -6.39 -14.48
N VAL A 711 -10.71 -6.66 -13.57
CA VAL A 711 -10.98 -7.01 -12.18
C VAL A 711 -11.39 -5.78 -11.36
N ASP A 712 -11.27 -4.58 -11.93
CA ASP A 712 -11.54 -3.30 -11.25
C ASP A 712 -13.03 -3.01 -11.05
N ASP A 713 -13.92 -3.58 -11.88
CA ASP A 713 -15.38 -3.37 -11.71
C ASP A 713 -15.99 -4.11 -10.49
N LEU A 714 -15.23 -5.04 -9.86
CA LEU A 714 -15.67 -5.75 -8.66
C LEU A 714 -15.32 -5.00 -7.35
N LEU A 715 -14.41 -4.03 -7.39
CA LEU A 715 -13.98 -3.29 -6.22
C LEU A 715 -14.72 -1.95 -6.02
N ASP A 716 -15.39 -1.46 -7.04
CA ASP A 716 -16.24 -0.25 -6.93
C ASP A 716 -17.66 -0.56 -6.40
N MET A 717 -18.00 -1.84 -6.19
CA MET A 717 -19.28 -2.26 -5.63
C MET A 717 -19.21 -2.70 -4.14
N MET A 718 -18.05 -2.55 -3.49
CA MET A 718 -17.88 -2.65 -2.04
C MET A 718 -17.51 -1.24 -1.52
#